data_c0474df56536b583180350ed3b5253c4
#
_entry.id   c0474df56536b583180350ed3b5253c4
#
_cell.length_a   1.000
_cell.length_b   1.000
_cell.length_c   1.000
_cell.angle_alpha   90.00
_cell.angle_beta   90.00
_cell.angle_gamma   90.00
#
_symmetry.space_group_name_H-M   'P 1'
#
loop_
_entity.id
_entity.type
_entity.pdbx_description
1 polymer ?
#
loop_
_entity_poly.entity_id
_entity_poly.type
_entity_poly.pdbx_seq_one_letter_code
_entity_poly.pdbx_strand_id
1 'polypeptide(L)'
;MATKKSLWNTEIMGQALLDSVRKLDPRGMVKNPVMFVVEVGSVLTTVLLIDNTVNHRAGFGFNLQITLWLWFTVLFANFAEAMAEGRGKAQADTLRKAKGETIAQRYTADGGFEEIASGMLRAGDVIYVAAGSYIAGDGEVIEGVASVDESAITGESAPVIREAGGDRSAVTGGTKVLSDWVKVRITSNPGETFLDRMIALVEGATRQKTPNEIALSILLSGLTIIFLLAVVTLQPFAIYSKAPQTVFVLVSLLVCLIPTTIGGLLSAIGIAGMDRLVQYNVLAMSGRAVEAAGDVNTLLLDKTGPSTLGHRQATEFYPAPDISAERMANAAQLASLSDETPEGRSIVVLAKEKYNLRGRDVAEMHAEFVPFTAQTRMSGVNLPGTLIRKGSVDAIARFLEEQGSALPQKVREQVEEVARLGGTPLVVAENSSALGVIYLKDIVKGGLKDRLARLRAMGIRTIMITGDNPLTAAVIAREAGVDDFLAEAKPKDKMDLIKREQAKGKLVAMTGDGTNDAPALAQADVGVAMNSGTQAAKEAGNMVDLDSNPTKLIEIVEIGKQLLMTRGALTTFSISNDVAKYFAIIPAMFAGVFPVLNALNIMRLATPQSAILSAVIFNALIIVALIPLALKGVKYEPKAADILLRNNLLVYGVGGIIVPFIGIKAIDMFLVLTHLA
;
A
#
# COMPACT_ATOMS: atom_id res chain seq x y z
N MET A 1 -10.98 -7.44 -13.50
CA MET A 1 -9.67 -8.15 -13.57
C MET A 1 -8.69 -7.26 -14.32
N ALA A 2 -7.81 -6.58 -13.61
CA ALA A 2 -6.75 -5.80 -14.23
C ALA A 2 -5.83 -6.78 -15.00
N THR A 3 -5.65 -6.56 -16.28
CA THR A 3 -4.71 -7.31 -17.12
C THR A 3 -3.31 -7.15 -16.51
N LYS A 4 -2.73 -8.22 -15.97
CA LYS A 4 -1.35 -8.25 -15.50
C LYS A 4 -0.44 -7.78 -16.65
N LYS A 5 -0.03 -6.50 -16.63
CA LYS A 5 0.94 -5.99 -17.59
C LYS A 5 2.21 -6.84 -17.49
N SER A 6 2.69 -7.30 -18.63
CA SER A 6 3.93 -8.09 -18.70
C SER A 6 5.08 -7.35 -18.05
N LEU A 7 5.95 -8.06 -17.31
CA LEU A 7 7.21 -7.51 -16.77
C LEU A 7 8.10 -6.92 -17.87
N TRP A 8 7.99 -7.43 -19.06
CA TRP A 8 8.78 -7.08 -20.24
C TRP A 8 7.91 -6.31 -21.25
N ASN A 9 7.68 -5.02 -20.95
CA ASN A 9 7.10 -4.10 -21.94
C ASN A 9 8.24 -3.50 -22.76
N THR A 10 8.16 -3.61 -24.08
CA THR A 10 9.21 -3.14 -25.02
C THR A 10 9.48 -1.63 -24.92
N GLU A 11 8.46 -0.82 -24.66
CA GLU A 11 8.62 0.62 -24.44
C GLU A 11 9.43 0.92 -23.16
N ILE A 12 9.05 0.29 -22.04
CA ILE A 12 9.74 0.45 -20.76
C ILE A 12 11.18 -0.05 -20.88
N MET A 13 11.41 -1.18 -21.57
CA MET A 13 12.75 -1.72 -21.80
C MET A 13 13.62 -0.78 -22.65
N GLY A 14 13.07 -0.22 -23.71
CA GLY A 14 13.79 0.73 -24.56
C GLY A 14 14.19 1.98 -23.80
N GLN A 15 13.26 2.55 -23.02
CA GLN A 15 13.54 3.71 -22.19
C GLN A 15 14.55 3.40 -21.07
N ALA A 16 14.42 2.24 -20.42
CA ALA A 16 15.34 1.82 -19.37
C ALA A 16 16.77 1.61 -19.88
N LEU A 17 16.92 1.16 -21.14
CA LEU A 17 18.24 1.04 -21.78
C LEU A 17 18.90 2.42 -21.97
N LEU A 18 18.17 3.41 -22.43
CA LEU A 18 18.65 4.78 -22.57
C LEU A 18 18.97 5.40 -21.19
N ASP A 19 18.09 5.21 -20.23
CA ASP A 19 18.26 5.75 -18.88
C ASP A 19 19.44 5.07 -18.14
N SER A 20 19.75 3.79 -18.44
CA SER A 20 20.92 3.10 -17.88
C SER A 20 22.24 3.77 -18.24
N VAL A 21 22.32 4.33 -19.46
CA VAL A 21 23.49 5.10 -19.91
C VAL A 21 23.52 6.48 -19.27
N ARG A 22 22.36 7.16 -19.15
CA ARG A 22 22.28 8.48 -18.50
C ARG A 22 22.66 8.41 -17.01
N LYS A 23 22.38 7.28 -16.36
CA LYS A 23 22.74 7.02 -14.95
C LYS A 23 24.24 6.79 -14.70
N LEU A 24 25.07 6.80 -15.73
CA LEU A 24 26.53 6.80 -15.60
C LEU A 24 27.08 8.17 -15.14
N ASP A 25 26.23 9.14 -14.79
CA ASP A 25 26.69 10.40 -14.17
C ASP A 25 27.29 10.10 -12.79
N PRO A 26 28.60 10.36 -12.56
CA PRO A 26 29.28 10.08 -11.29
C PRO A 26 28.61 10.72 -10.08
N ARG A 27 27.96 11.89 -10.26
CA ARG A 27 27.24 12.61 -9.19
C ARG A 27 26.06 11.78 -8.64
N GLY A 28 25.41 11.01 -9.52
CA GLY A 28 24.37 10.07 -9.15
C GLY A 28 24.94 8.79 -8.54
N MET A 29 25.98 8.25 -9.18
CA MET A 29 26.59 6.97 -8.80
C MET A 29 27.23 6.98 -7.42
N VAL A 30 27.79 8.09 -6.94
CA VAL A 30 28.36 8.25 -5.56
C VAL A 30 27.33 7.88 -4.49
N LYS A 31 26.03 7.99 -4.75
CA LYS A 31 24.97 7.57 -3.82
C LYS A 31 24.90 6.04 -3.61
N ASN A 32 25.53 5.28 -4.51
CA ASN A 32 25.70 3.83 -4.44
C ASN A 32 27.20 3.48 -4.46
N PRO A 33 27.89 3.45 -3.32
CA PRO A 33 29.33 3.31 -3.24
C PRO A 33 29.87 2.05 -3.91
N VAL A 34 29.11 0.94 -3.85
CA VAL A 34 29.50 -0.31 -4.50
C VAL A 34 29.63 -0.13 -6.01
N MET A 35 28.55 0.38 -6.64
CA MET A 35 28.52 0.56 -8.09
C MET A 35 29.44 1.68 -8.56
N PHE A 36 29.64 2.71 -7.74
CA PHE A 36 30.61 3.78 -8.00
C PHE A 36 32.06 3.23 -8.11
N VAL A 37 32.45 2.33 -7.21
CA VAL A 37 33.77 1.68 -7.27
C VAL A 37 33.92 0.82 -8.53
N VAL A 38 32.84 0.11 -8.95
CA VAL A 38 32.86 -0.64 -10.22
C VAL A 38 33.01 0.29 -11.42
N GLU A 39 32.32 1.42 -11.43
CA GLU A 39 32.41 2.43 -12.49
C GLU A 39 33.82 3.03 -12.58
N VAL A 40 34.38 3.43 -11.44
CA VAL A 40 35.78 3.93 -11.39
C VAL A 40 36.76 2.87 -11.91
N GLY A 41 36.55 1.58 -11.53
CA GLY A 41 37.34 0.47 -12.05
C GLY A 41 37.19 0.30 -13.56
N SER A 42 35.96 0.48 -14.09
CA SER A 42 35.67 0.41 -15.54
C SER A 42 36.39 1.54 -16.29
N VAL A 43 36.36 2.76 -15.77
CA VAL A 43 37.09 3.91 -16.35
C VAL A 43 38.58 3.65 -16.31
N LEU A 44 39.14 3.22 -15.18
CA LEU A 44 40.56 2.93 -15.02
C LEU A 44 41.01 1.85 -16.00
N THR A 45 40.28 0.74 -16.12
CA THR A 45 40.61 -0.32 -17.08
C THR A 45 40.50 0.15 -18.53
N THR A 46 39.57 1.06 -18.85
CA THR A 46 39.43 1.67 -20.18
C THR A 46 40.70 2.51 -20.52
N VAL A 47 41.11 3.36 -19.59
CA VAL A 47 42.33 4.20 -19.79
C VAL A 47 43.56 3.31 -19.98
N LEU A 48 43.74 2.29 -19.15
CA LEU A 48 44.82 1.33 -19.26
C LEU A 48 44.77 0.49 -20.54
N LEU A 49 43.57 0.13 -21.01
CA LEU A 49 43.39 -0.57 -22.28
C LEU A 49 43.85 0.29 -23.46
N ILE A 50 43.53 1.57 -23.47
CA ILE A 50 43.98 2.52 -24.49
C ILE A 50 45.50 2.65 -24.44
N ASP A 51 46.11 2.85 -23.24
CA ASP A 51 47.58 2.92 -23.08
C ASP A 51 48.27 1.64 -23.57
N ASN A 52 47.73 0.45 -23.18
CA ASN A 52 48.29 -0.83 -23.62
C ASN A 52 48.20 -1.01 -25.14
N THR A 53 47.15 -0.51 -25.78
CA THR A 53 46.94 -0.59 -27.23
C THR A 53 47.92 0.33 -27.95
N VAL A 54 48.08 1.56 -27.50
CA VAL A 54 49.01 2.53 -28.07
C VAL A 54 50.45 2.05 -27.94
N ASN A 55 50.80 1.43 -26.81
CA ASN A 55 52.15 0.92 -26.54
C ASN A 55 52.38 -0.55 -27.00
N HIS A 56 51.45 -1.13 -27.77
CA HIS A 56 51.53 -2.50 -28.30
C HIS A 56 51.84 -3.58 -27.26
N ARG A 57 51.30 -3.42 -26.03
CA ARG A 57 51.51 -4.41 -24.96
C ARG A 57 50.65 -5.67 -25.20
N ALA A 58 51.14 -6.83 -24.78
CA ALA A 58 50.44 -8.11 -24.93
C ALA A 58 49.16 -8.19 -24.06
N GLY A 59 48.23 -9.06 -24.45
CA GLY A 59 47.03 -9.35 -23.65
C GLY A 59 45.82 -8.48 -23.99
N PHE A 60 45.79 -7.85 -25.15
CA PHE A 60 44.67 -6.98 -25.58
C PHE A 60 43.29 -7.66 -25.44
N GLY A 61 43.13 -8.91 -25.95
CA GLY A 61 41.84 -9.61 -25.94
C GLY A 61 41.29 -9.84 -24.54
N PHE A 62 42.15 -10.26 -23.60
CA PHE A 62 41.76 -10.45 -22.20
C PHE A 62 41.37 -9.11 -21.52
N ASN A 63 42.23 -8.08 -21.69
CA ASN A 63 42.00 -6.77 -21.11
C ASN A 63 40.73 -6.10 -21.64
N LEU A 64 40.46 -6.24 -22.94
CA LEU A 64 39.24 -5.75 -23.59
C LEU A 64 37.99 -6.43 -22.99
N GLN A 65 38.01 -7.76 -22.88
CA GLN A 65 36.90 -8.50 -22.31
C GLN A 65 36.63 -8.09 -20.86
N ILE A 66 37.64 -8.00 -20.01
CA ILE A 66 37.50 -7.52 -18.63
C ILE A 66 36.82 -6.14 -18.62
N THR A 67 37.36 -5.18 -19.41
CA THR A 67 36.81 -3.82 -19.47
C THR A 67 35.34 -3.80 -19.91
N LEU A 68 34.99 -4.55 -20.97
CA LEU A 68 33.62 -4.63 -21.45
C LEU A 68 32.66 -5.21 -20.41
N TRP A 69 33.04 -6.31 -19.74
CA TRP A 69 32.19 -6.93 -18.74
C TRP A 69 32.03 -6.11 -17.47
N LEU A 70 33.05 -5.30 -17.10
CA LEU A 70 32.91 -4.32 -16.02
C LEU A 70 31.87 -3.24 -16.37
N TRP A 71 31.91 -2.69 -17.60
CA TRP A 71 30.91 -1.76 -18.09
C TRP A 71 29.51 -2.40 -18.15
N PHE A 72 29.40 -3.66 -18.61
CA PHE A 72 28.13 -4.37 -18.58
C PHE A 72 27.60 -4.55 -17.15
N THR A 73 28.46 -4.80 -16.17
CA THR A 73 28.04 -4.90 -14.77
C THR A 73 27.38 -3.60 -14.29
N VAL A 74 27.98 -2.44 -14.56
CA VAL A 74 27.42 -1.14 -14.21
C VAL A 74 26.11 -0.87 -14.97
N LEU A 75 26.10 -1.11 -16.29
CA LEU A 75 24.94 -0.88 -17.14
C LEU A 75 23.76 -1.78 -16.75
N PHE A 76 23.99 -3.06 -16.40
CA PHE A 76 22.92 -3.96 -15.97
C PHE A 76 22.33 -3.56 -14.61
N ALA A 77 23.16 -3.07 -13.68
CA ALA A 77 22.68 -2.54 -12.41
C ALA A 77 21.81 -1.29 -12.62
N ASN A 78 22.29 -0.34 -13.43
CA ASN A 78 21.54 0.86 -13.78
C ASN A 78 20.25 0.52 -14.56
N PHE A 79 20.29 -0.46 -15.43
CA PHE A 79 19.12 -0.95 -16.16
C PHE A 79 18.05 -1.53 -15.22
N ALA A 80 18.46 -2.33 -14.21
CA ALA A 80 17.54 -2.87 -13.22
C ALA A 80 16.78 -1.76 -12.47
N GLU A 81 17.49 -0.70 -12.07
CA GLU A 81 16.90 0.45 -11.40
C GLU A 81 16.01 1.25 -12.37
N ALA A 82 16.47 1.52 -13.59
CA ALA A 82 15.68 2.22 -14.61
C ALA A 82 14.40 1.46 -15.02
N MET A 83 14.43 0.12 -15.05
CA MET A 83 13.25 -0.71 -15.27
C MET A 83 12.22 -0.54 -14.14
N ALA A 84 12.67 -0.49 -12.88
CA ALA A 84 11.78 -0.25 -11.75
C ALA A 84 11.15 1.16 -11.81
N GLU A 85 11.95 2.19 -12.09
CA GLU A 85 11.49 3.58 -12.25
C GLU A 85 10.56 3.76 -13.46
N GLY A 86 10.87 3.13 -14.59
CA GLY A 86 10.07 3.20 -15.81
C GLY A 86 8.64 2.67 -15.62
N ARG A 87 8.46 1.67 -14.76
CA ARG A 87 7.13 1.18 -14.39
C ARG A 87 6.35 2.23 -13.60
N GLY A 88 7.00 2.88 -12.64
CA GLY A 88 6.41 3.99 -11.91
C GLY A 88 6.01 5.15 -12.82
N LYS A 89 6.90 5.57 -13.73
CA LYS A 89 6.62 6.65 -14.71
C LYS A 89 5.42 6.32 -15.61
N ALA A 90 5.33 5.09 -16.13
CA ALA A 90 4.20 4.67 -16.98
C ALA A 90 2.86 4.71 -16.22
N GLN A 91 2.87 4.49 -14.92
CA GLN A 91 1.70 4.58 -14.05
C GLN A 91 1.34 6.03 -13.75
N ALA A 92 2.34 6.88 -13.48
CA ALA A 92 2.18 8.32 -13.32
C ALA A 92 1.59 8.98 -14.57
N ASP A 93 2.01 8.58 -15.77
CA ASP A 93 1.46 9.09 -17.02
C ASP A 93 -0.02 8.72 -17.22
N THR A 94 -0.43 7.54 -16.72
CA THR A 94 -1.84 7.15 -16.71
C THR A 94 -2.66 8.06 -15.79
N LEU A 95 -2.13 8.39 -14.62
CA LEU A 95 -2.76 9.31 -13.66
C LEU A 95 -2.80 10.75 -14.21
N ARG A 96 -1.74 11.21 -14.88
CA ARG A 96 -1.73 12.53 -15.54
C ARG A 96 -2.80 12.67 -16.62
N LYS A 97 -3.00 11.62 -17.42
CA LYS A 97 -4.07 11.61 -18.44
C LYS A 97 -5.46 11.65 -17.81
N ALA A 98 -5.65 11.06 -16.64
CA ALA A 98 -6.91 11.14 -15.90
C ALA A 98 -7.16 12.53 -15.29
N LYS A 99 -6.11 13.31 -15.02
CA LYS A 99 -6.22 14.64 -14.39
C LYS A 99 -6.86 15.70 -15.29
N GLY A 100 -6.90 15.59 -16.61
CA GLY A 100 -7.48 16.52 -17.59
C GLY A 100 -7.62 17.98 -17.15
N GLU A 101 -7.48 18.95 -18.04
CA GLU A 101 -7.86 20.34 -17.72
C GLU A 101 -9.39 20.45 -17.67
N THR A 102 -9.93 20.83 -16.52
CA THR A 102 -11.37 20.98 -16.27
C THR A 102 -11.70 22.45 -16.04
N ILE A 103 -12.83 22.92 -16.55
CA ILE A 103 -13.36 24.25 -16.25
C ILE A 103 -14.27 24.12 -15.03
N ALA A 104 -14.05 24.96 -14.03
CA ALA A 104 -14.86 25.06 -12.82
C ALA A 104 -15.73 26.29 -12.82
N GLN A 105 -16.93 26.20 -12.24
CA GLN A 105 -17.79 27.34 -11.93
C GLN A 105 -17.48 27.77 -10.48
N ARG A 106 -16.68 28.86 -10.37
CA ARG A 106 -16.31 29.43 -9.06
C ARG A 106 -17.34 30.49 -8.64
N TYR A 107 -17.71 30.47 -7.38
CA TYR A 107 -18.49 31.54 -6.77
C TYR A 107 -17.66 32.83 -6.65
N THR A 108 -18.20 33.96 -7.11
CA THR A 108 -17.60 35.27 -6.90
C THR A 108 -18.15 35.93 -5.63
N ALA A 109 -17.44 36.94 -5.11
CA ALA A 109 -17.85 37.69 -3.93
C ALA A 109 -19.23 38.39 -4.09
N ASP A 110 -19.62 38.65 -5.32
CA ASP A 110 -20.89 39.32 -5.68
C ASP A 110 -22.08 38.35 -5.80
N GLY A 111 -21.84 37.02 -5.49
CA GLY A 111 -22.87 35.98 -5.57
C GLY A 111 -23.12 35.43 -6.99
N GLY A 112 -22.29 35.77 -7.96
CA GLY A 112 -22.30 35.23 -9.32
C GLY A 112 -21.39 33.99 -9.49
N PHE A 113 -21.33 33.51 -10.75
CA PHE A 113 -20.41 32.42 -11.15
C PHE A 113 -19.40 32.97 -12.16
N GLU A 114 -18.19 32.52 -12.03
CA GLU A 114 -17.09 32.73 -12.97
C GLU A 114 -16.53 31.37 -13.43
N GLU A 115 -16.34 31.22 -14.74
CA GLU A 115 -15.65 30.02 -15.28
C GLU A 115 -14.14 30.19 -15.15
N ILE A 116 -13.49 29.24 -14.47
CA ILE A 116 -12.06 29.29 -14.23
C ILE A 116 -11.44 27.90 -14.53
N ALA A 117 -10.25 27.90 -15.13
CA ALA A 117 -9.52 26.65 -15.35
C ALA A 117 -9.07 26.03 -14.00
N SER A 118 -9.15 24.70 -13.90
CA SER A 118 -8.76 23.97 -12.66
C SER A 118 -7.35 24.30 -12.16
N GLY A 119 -6.41 24.60 -13.06
CA GLY A 119 -5.04 25.02 -12.71
C GLY A 119 -4.94 26.42 -12.07
N MET A 120 -6.00 27.21 -12.05
CA MET A 120 -6.04 28.54 -11.45
C MET A 120 -6.79 28.58 -10.11
N LEU A 121 -7.47 27.50 -9.72
CA LEU A 121 -8.14 27.38 -8.43
C LEU A 121 -7.13 27.47 -7.28
N ARG A 122 -7.56 28.05 -6.14
CA ARG A 122 -6.76 28.18 -4.91
C ARG A 122 -7.52 27.62 -3.73
N ALA A 123 -6.78 27.20 -2.72
CA ALA A 123 -7.37 26.80 -1.45
C ALA A 123 -8.24 27.94 -0.88
N GLY A 124 -9.47 27.61 -0.50
CA GLY A 124 -10.49 28.55 -0.06
C GLY A 124 -11.52 28.94 -1.13
N ASP A 125 -11.23 28.77 -2.44
CA ASP A 125 -12.22 28.97 -3.49
C ASP A 125 -13.41 28.02 -3.31
N VAL A 126 -14.60 28.49 -3.66
CA VAL A 126 -15.82 27.70 -3.61
C VAL A 126 -16.33 27.50 -5.05
N ILE A 127 -16.53 26.24 -5.42
CA ILE A 127 -17.02 25.87 -6.75
C ILE A 127 -18.38 25.17 -6.68
N TYR A 128 -19.17 25.31 -7.73
CA TYR A 128 -20.40 24.57 -7.97
C TYR A 128 -20.15 23.45 -8.98
N VAL A 129 -20.59 22.24 -8.66
CA VAL A 129 -20.43 21.08 -9.53
C VAL A 129 -21.78 20.38 -9.68
N ALA A 130 -22.36 20.43 -10.89
CA ALA A 130 -23.61 19.76 -11.22
C ALA A 130 -23.38 18.34 -11.75
N ALA A 131 -24.46 17.56 -11.81
CA ALA A 131 -24.47 16.25 -12.46
C ALA A 131 -23.89 16.29 -13.87
N GLY A 132 -23.04 15.34 -14.21
CA GLY A 132 -22.32 15.25 -15.49
C GLY A 132 -20.99 16.00 -15.54
N SER A 133 -20.71 16.89 -14.58
CA SER A 133 -19.48 17.69 -14.52
C SER A 133 -18.38 16.99 -13.70
N TYR A 134 -17.13 17.37 -14.00
CA TYR A 134 -15.98 16.90 -13.23
C TYR A 134 -15.68 17.86 -12.07
N ILE A 135 -15.27 17.32 -10.93
CA ILE A 135 -14.77 18.09 -9.79
C ILE A 135 -13.38 18.58 -10.15
N ALA A 136 -13.19 19.90 -10.14
CA ALA A 136 -11.99 20.52 -10.71
C ALA A 136 -10.77 20.56 -9.78
N GLY A 137 -10.94 20.25 -8.51
CA GLY A 137 -9.86 20.22 -7.51
C GLY A 137 -10.26 19.48 -6.26
N ASP A 138 -9.27 19.15 -5.41
CA ASP A 138 -9.55 18.53 -4.13
C ASP A 138 -10.23 19.52 -3.19
N GLY A 139 -11.24 19.03 -2.48
CA GLY A 139 -12.02 19.90 -1.64
C GLY A 139 -12.92 19.16 -0.66
N GLU A 140 -13.74 19.94 0.01
CA GLU A 140 -14.73 19.48 0.96
C GLU A 140 -16.11 19.97 0.53
N VAL A 141 -17.08 19.06 0.48
CA VAL A 141 -18.49 19.41 0.20
C VAL A 141 -19.02 20.20 1.40
N ILE A 142 -19.45 21.44 1.12
CA ILE A 142 -20.00 22.33 2.14
C ILE A 142 -21.53 22.46 2.04
N GLU A 143 -22.11 22.05 0.91
CA GLU A 143 -23.55 22.07 0.65
C GLU A 143 -23.90 21.06 -0.45
N GLY A 144 -25.05 20.40 -0.34
CA GLY A 144 -25.54 19.42 -1.31
C GLY A 144 -25.17 17.97 -0.99
N VAL A 145 -25.72 17.07 -1.80
CA VAL A 145 -25.43 15.62 -1.79
C VAL A 145 -25.38 15.15 -3.22
N ALA A 146 -24.38 14.37 -3.60
CA ALA A 146 -24.27 13.84 -4.94
C ALA A 146 -23.66 12.43 -4.96
N SER A 147 -24.01 11.69 -6.00
CA SER A 147 -23.34 10.44 -6.35
C SER A 147 -22.14 10.78 -7.25
N VAL A 148 -20.94 10.35 -6.87
CA VAL A 148 -19.68 10.67 -7.54
C VAL A 148 -19.02 9.40 -8.05
N ASP A 149 -18.63 9.41 -9.32
CA ASP A 149 -17.80 8.36 -9.94
C ASP A 149 -16.32 8.67 -9.67
N GLU A 150 -15.71 7.86 -8.86
CA GLU A 150 -14.28 7.93 -8.53
C GLU A 150 -13.44 6.88 -9.26
N SER A 151 -14.03 6.16 -10.21
CA SER A 151 -13.39 5.04 -10.93
C SER A 151 -12.08 5.41 -11.63
N ALA A 152 -11.96 6.66 -12.09
CA ALA A 152 -10.72 7.15 -12.70
C ALA A 152 -9.53 7.18 -11.74
N ILE A 153 -9.78 7.24 -10.42
CA ILE A 153 -8.78 7.29 -9.37
C ILE A 153 -8.68 5.94 -8.65
N THR A 154 -9.83 5.37 -8.26
CA THR A 154 -9.89 4.15 -7.45
C THR A 154 -9.91 2.87 -8.28
N GLY A 155 -10.32 2.95 -9.56
CA GLY A 155 -10.62 1.79 -10.40
C GLY A 155 -11.94 1.07 -10.07
N GLU A 156 -12.66 1.52 -9.02
CA GLU A 156 -13.94 0.95 -8.61
C GLU A 156 -15.09 1.58 -9.41
N SER A 157 -15.92 0.75 -10.03
CA SER A 157 -17.04 1.22 -10.86
C SER A 157 -18.29 1.65 -10.06
N ALA A 158 -18.32 1.36 -8.75
CA ALA A 158 -19.45 1.71 -7.90
C ALA A 158 -19.37 3.19 -7.49
N PRO A 159 -20.41 4.01 -7.76
CA PRO A 159 -20.43 5.40 -7.34
C PRO A 159 -20.44 5.54 -5.82
N VAL A 160 -19.79 6.59 -5.31
CA VAL A 160 -19.73 6.94 -3.89
C VAL A 160 -20.62 8.15 -3.62
N ILE A 161 -21.39 8.13 -2.53
CA ILE A 161 -22.17 9.30 -2.10
C ILE A 161 -21.24 10.27 -1.37
N ARG A 162 -21.27 11.54 -1.80
CA ARG A 162 -20.56 12.65 -1.17
C ARG A 162 -21.58 13.69 -0.71
N GLU A 163 -21.46 14.14 0.54
CA GLU A 163 -22.45 15.01 1.20
C GLU A 163 -21.78 16.03 2.13
N ALA A 164 -22.49 17.12 2.39
CA ALA A 164 -22.01 18.16 3.29
C ALA A 164 -22.01 17.69 4.74
N GLY A 165 -20.87 17.85 5.41
CA GLY A 165 -20.67 17.48 6.82
C GLY A 165 -20.38 15.98 7.01
N GLY A 166 -19.75 15.63 8.13
CA GLY A 166 -19.38 14.27 8.47
C GLY A 166 -18.20 13.72 7.66
N ASP A 167 -18.07 12.39 7.65
CA ASP A 167 -16.90 11.67 7.13
C ASP A 167 -16.90 11.50 5.60
N ARG A 168 -17.99 11.89 4.92
CA ARG A 168 -18.15 11.75 3.45
C ARG A 168 -18.04 13.06 2.68
N SER A 169 -17.55 14.11 3.31
CA SER A 169 -17.47 15.45 2.71
C SER A 169 -16.27 15.63 1.77
N ALA A 170 -15.22 14.85 1.89
CA ALA A 170 -14.03 15.00 1.05
C ALA A 170 -14.26 14.55 -0.39
N VAL A 171 -13.85 15.37 -1.36
CA VAL A 171 -13.89 15.06 -2.79
C VAL A 171 -12.52 15.25 -3.42
N THR A 172 -12.25 14.50 -4.48
CA THR A 172 -10.96 14.52 -5.19
C THR A 172 -11.13 15.08 -6.61
N GLY A 173 -10.23 15.95 -7.00
CA GLY A 173 -10.21 16.51 -8.36
C GLY A 173 -10.05 15.43 -9.43
N GLY A 174 -10.78 15.57 -10.55
CA GLY A 174 -10.79 14.60 -11.64
C GLY A 174 -11.89 13.52 -11.53
N THR A 175 -12.66 13.50 -10.43
CA THR A 175 -13.84 12.63 -10.28
C THR A 175 -15.09 13.27 -10.88
N LYS A 176 -16.09 12.47 -11.26
CA LYS A 176 -17.28 12.93 -11.97
C LYS A 176 -18.54 12.83 -11.13
N VAL A 177 -19.29 13.93 -11.03
CA VAL A 177 -20.61 13.93 -10.40
C VAL A 177 -21.62 13.26 -11.34
N LEU A 178 -22.33 12.22 -10.85
CA LEU A 178 -23.30 11.46 -11.64
C LEU A 178 -24.74 11.91 -11.42
N SER A 179 -25.10 12.29 -10.18
CA SER A 179 -26.44 12.76 -9.85
C SER A 179 -26.36 14.00 -8.97
N ASP A 180 -27.41 14.81 -9.02
CA ASP A 180 -27.59 16.01 -8.19
C ASP A 180 -26.46 17.04 -8.33
N TRP A 181 -26.10 17.75 -7.28
CA TRP A 181 -25.05 18.75 -7.28
C TRP A 181 -24.39 18.87 -5.91
N VAL A 182 -23.19 19.41 -5.92
CA VAL A 182 -22.45 19.73 -4.70
C VAL A 182 -21.78 21.10 -4.82
N LYS A 183 -21.69 21.79 -3.68
CA LYS A 183 -20.85 22.97 -3.50
C LYS A 183 -19.59 22.55 -2.76
N VAL A 184 -18.45 22.78 -3.37
CA VAL A 184 -17.15 22.31 -2.87
C VAL A 184 -16.25 23.47 -2.54
N ARG A 185 -15.72 23.50 -1.32
CA ARG A 185 -14.62 24.38 -0.93
C ARG A 185 -13.31 23.70 -1.26
N ILE A 186 -12.50 24.31 -2.11
CA ILE A 186 -11.18 23.80 -2.49
C ILE A 186 -10.24 23.85 -1.29
N THR A 187 -9.50 22.76 -1.07
CA THR A 187 -8.57 22.59 0.06
C THR A 187 -7.10 22.58 -0.36
N SER A 188 -6.80 22.34 -1.65
CA SER A 188 -5.43 22.18 -2.15
C SER A 188 -5.13 23.18 -3.29
N ASN A 189 -3.91 23.69 -3.32
CA ASN A 189 -3.43 24.50 -4.45
C ASN A 189 -3.04 23.59 -5.63
N PRO A 190 -2.99 24.14 -6.88
CA PRO A 190 -2.43 23.42 -8.03
C PRO A 190 -0.98 22.99 -7.77
N GLY A 191 -0.67 21.73 -8.09
CA GLY A 191 0.62 21.11 -7.78
C GLY A 191 0.66 20.40 -6.41
N GLU A 192 -0.32 20.64 -5.55
CA GLU A 192 -0.42 20.05 -4.21
C GLU A 192 -1.65 19.13 -4.06
N THR A 193 -2.39 18.89 -5.16
CA THR A 193 -3.57 18.03 -5.14
C THR A 193 -3.18 16.59 -4.81
N PHE A 194 -4.16 15.81 -4.37
CA PHE A 194 -3.98 14.38 -4.08
C PHE A 194 -3.38 13.65 -5.29
N LEU A 195 -3.89 13.93 -6.51
CA LEU A 195 -3.33 13.37 -7.74
C LEU A 195 -1.90 13.85 -8.02
N ASP A 196 -1.57 15.10 -7.75
CA ASP A 196 -0.19 15.61 -7.91
C ASP A 196 0.77 14.91 -6.96
N ARG A 197 0.37 14.72 -5.72
CA ARG A 197 1.13 13.94 -4.72
C ARG A 197 1.30 12.48 -5.13
N MET A 198 0.22 11.85 -5.64
CA MET A 198 0.29 10.50 -6.19
C MET A 198 1.30 10.40 -7.32
N ILE A 199 1.23 11.29 -8.29
CA ILE A 199 2.13 11.32 -9.44
C ILE A 199 3.59 11.45 -8.95
N ALA A 200 3.87 12.42 -8.06
CA ALA A 200 5.21 12.64 -7.52
C ALA A 200 5.77 11.42 -6.76
N LEU A 201 4.92 10.73 -6.00
CA LEU A 201 5.31 9.52 -5.26
C LEU A 201 5.60 8.35 -6.19
N VAL A 202 4.76 8.13 -7.20
CA VAL A 202 4.90 7.05 -8.18
C VAL A 202 6.10 7.28 -9.10
N GLU A 203 6.42 8.53 -9.43
CA GLU A 203 7.62 8.90 -10.18
C GLU A 203 8.92 8.75 -9.38
N GLY A 204 8.82 8.55 -8.08
CA GLY A 204 9.98 8.40 -7.20
C GLY A 204 10.73 9.71 -6.91
N ALA A 205 10.19 10.86 -7.32
CA ALA A 205 10.83 12.18 -7.16
C ALA A 205 11.10 12.56 -5.69
N THR A 206 10.35 11.96 -4.74
CA THR A 206 10.44 12.24 -3.30
C THR A 206 10.83 11.02 -2.46
N ARG A 207 11.29 9.93 -3.11
CA ARG A 207 11.60 8.69 -2.41
C ARG A 207 12.75 8.87 -1.42
N GLN A 208 12.44 8.75 -0.13
CA GLN A 208 13.44 8.63 0.94
C GLN A 208 13.85 7.16 1.10
N LYS A 209 15.16 6.93 1.33
CA LYS A 209 15.66 5.60 1.68
C LYS A 209 15.07 5.14 3.02
N THR A 210 14.72 3.86 3.10
CA THR A 210 14.22 3.26 4.33
C THR A 210 15.35 3.05 5.36
N PRO A 211 15.04 2.91 6.66
CA PRO A 211 16.05 2.63 7.68
C PRO A 211 16.90 1.39 7.37
N ASN A 212 16.28 0.31 6.89
CA ASN A 212 17.00 -0.91 6.50
C ASN A 212 17.83 -0.71 5.23
N GLU A 213 17.38 0.10 4.27
CA GLU A 213 18.19 0.49 3.11
C GLU A 213 19.43 1.29 3.52
N ILE A 214 19.27 2.20 4.50
CA ILE A 214 20.39 2.98 5.05
C ILE A 214 21.37 2.04 5.76
N ALA A 215 20.88 1.17 6.64
CA ALA A 215 21.72 0.21 7.37
C ALA A 215 22.47 -0.72 6.43
N LEU A 216 21.81 -1.26 5.40
CA LEU A 216 22.43 -2.09 4.40
C LEU A 216 23.43 -1.31 3.54
N SER A 217 23.14 -0.05 3.17
CA SER A 217 24.06 0.81 2.46
C SER A 217 25.34 1.09 3.27
N ILE A 218 25.22 1.27 4.59
CA ILE A 218 26.37 1.44 5.49
C ILE A 218 27.23 0.16 5.51
N LEU A 219 26.59 -1.01 5.66
CA LEU A 219 27.26 -2.31 5.63
C LEU A 219 28.02 -2.52 4.32
N LEU A 220 27.34 -2.30 3.19
CA LEU A 220 27.92 -2.45 1.85
C LEU A 220 29.08 -1.46 1.62
N SER A 221 28.96 -0.22 2.09
CA SER A 221 30.03 0.78 2.02
C SER A 221 31.25 0.34 2.84
N GLY A 222 31.01 -0.13 4.06
CA GLY A 222 32.08 -0.64 4.93
C GLY A 222 32.82 -1.83 4.30
N LEU A 223 32.09 -2.80 3.76
CA LEU A 223 32.69 -3.93 3.05
C LEU A 223 33.47 -3.47 1.81
N THR A 224 32.93 -2.52 1.05
CA THR A 224 33.61 -1.98 -0.13
C THR A 224 34.96 -1.33 0.23
N ILE A 225 34.99 -0.55 1.32
CA ILE A 225 36.23 0.08 1.80
C ILE A 225 37.22 -0.98 2.26
N ILE A 226 36.80 -1.97 3.03
CA ILE A 226 37.67 -3.06 3.50
C ILE A 226 38.25 -3.82 2.33
N PHE A 227 37.47 -4.20 1.34
CA PHE A 227 37.98 -4.92 0.17
C PHE A 227 38.83 -4.07 -0.73
N LEU A 228 38.54 -2.78 -0.87
CA LEU A 228 39.42 -1.84 -1.60
C LEU A 228 40.81 -1.77 -0.95
N LEU A 229 40.85 -1.62 0.38
CA LEU A 229 42.13 -1.60 1.12
C LEU A 229 42.85 -2.95 0.99
N ALA A 230 42.13 -4.08 1.11
CA ALA A 230 42.71 -5.41 0.97
C ALA A 230 43.34 -5.59 -0.42
N VAL A 231 42.67 -5.20 -1.50
CA VAL A 231 43.15 -5.34 -2.87
C VAL A 231 44.36 -4.40 -3.14
N VAL A 232 44.31 -3.15 -2.65
CA VAL A 232 45.44 -2.21 -2.80
C VAL A 232 46.67 -2.72 -2.05
N THR A 233 46.49 -3.24 -0.83
CA THR A 233 47.61 -3.76 -0.04
C THR A 233 48.09 -5.13 -0.54
N LEU A 234 47.29 -5.88 -1.29
CA LEU A 234 47.67 -7.16 -1.87
C LEU A 234 48.83 -7.02 -2.88
N GLN A 235 48.86 -5.93 -3.66
CA GLN A 235 49.87 -5.75 -4.72
C GLN A 235 51.34 -5.69 -4.19
N PRO A 236 51.70 -4.90 -3.15
CA PRO A 236 53.02 -4.98 -2.53
C PRO A 236 53.41 -6.38 -2.06
N PHE A 237 52.45 -7.13 -1.46
CA PHE A 237 52.71 -8.51 -1.05
C PHE A 237 52.89 -9.45 -2.24
N ALA A 238 52.13 -9.27 -3.32
CA ALA A 238 52.28 -10.02 -4.55
C ALA A 238 53.65 -9.78 -5.20
N ILE A 239 54.11 -8.53 -5.24
CA ILE A 239 55.46 -8.17 -5.72
C ILE A 239 56.52 -8.84 -4.86
N TYR A 240 56.42 -8.74 -3.52
CA TYR A 240 57.38 -9.37 -2.61
C TYR A 240 57.42 -10.89 -2.81
N SER A 241 56.28 -11.51 -3.04
CA SER A 241 56.12 -12.94 -3.28
C SER A 241 56.49 -13.37 -4.72
N LYS A 242 57.02 -12.49 -5.55
CA LYS A 242 57.39 -12.71 -6.96
C LYS A 242 56.19 -13.13 -7.85
N ALA A 243 54.99 -12.70 -7.48
CA ALA A 243 53.72 -12.95 -8.22
C ALA A 243 52.99 -11.62 -8.51
N PRO A 244 53.66 -10.62 -9.16
CA PRO A 244 53.04 -9.32 -9.42
C PRO A 244 51.76 -9.49 -10.26
N GLN A 245 50.72 -8.76 -9.89
CA GLN A 245 49.42 -8.81 -10.58
C GLN A 245 49.22 -7.55 -11.44
N THR A 246 48.53 -7.69 -12.57
CA THR A 246 48.13 -6.55 -13.39
C THR A 246 46.95 -5.82 -12.74
N VAL A 247 46.83 -4.51 -13.05
CA VAL A 247 45.71 -3.72 -12.55
C VAL A 247 44.35 -4.29 -13.02
N PHE A 248 44.27 -4.87 -14.24
CA PHE A 248 43.06 -5.55 -14.71
C PHE A 248 42.66 -6.70 -13.80
N VAL A 249 43.61 -7.51 -13.35
CA VAL A 249 43.34 -8.63 -12.42
C VAL A 249 42.93 -8.12 -11.03
N LEU A 250 43.59 -7.05 -10.53
CA LEU A 250 43.24 -6.46 -9.23
C LEU A 250 41.85 -5.83 -9.23
N VAL A 251 41.47 -5.12 -10.31
CA VAL A 251 40.13 -4.56 -10.44
C VAL A 251 39.11 -5.69 -10.58
N SER A 252 39.39 -6.75 -11.34
CA SER A 252 38.55 -7.93 -11.43
C SER A 252 38.32 -8.60 -10.06
N LEU A 253 39.39 -8.75 -9.28
CA LEU A 253 39.34 -9.25 -7.92
C LEU A 253 38.43 -8.36 -7.05
N LEU A 254 38.67 -7.03 -7.05
CA LEU A 254 37.91 -6.09 -6.26
C LEU A 254 36.40 -6.19 -6.57
N VAL A 255 36.03 -6.16 -7.87
CA VAL A 255 34.63 -6.22 -8.30
C VAL A 255 33.98 -7.56 -7.96
N CYS A 256 34.75 -8.63 -7.90
CA CYS A 256 34.25 -9.94 -7.46
C CYS A 256 34.22 -10.10 -5.93
N LEU A 257 34.98 -9.30 -5.17
CA LEU A 257 34.95 -9.30 -3.71
C LEU A 257 33.81 -8.45 -3.14
N ILE A 258 33.56 -7.27 -3.72
CA ILE A 258 32.48 -6.39 -3.25
C ILE A 258 31.11 -6.95 -3.66
N PRO A 259 30.08 -6.81 -2.81
CA PRO A 259 28.77 -7.39 -3.05
C PRO A 259 27.96 -6.61 -4.12
N THR A 260 28.42 -6.69 -5.37
CA THR A 260 27.88 -5.95 -6.52
C THR A 260 26.43 -6.31 -6.82
N THR A 261 26.05 -7.56 -6.62
CA THR A 261 24.70 -8.06 -6.94
C THR A 261 23.63 -7.32 -6.12
N ILE A 262 23.78 -7.29 -4.80
CA ILE A 262 22.80 -6.55 -3.96
C ILE A 262 22.97 -5.05 -4.09
N GLY A 263 24.22 -4.55 -4.25
CA GLY A 263 24.50 -3.14 -4.49
C GLY A 263 23.79 -2.60 -5.73
N GLY A 264 23.74 -3.38 -6.81
CA GLY A 264 23.03 -3.02 -8.05
C GLY A 264 21.49 -3.17 -7.99
N LEU A 265 20.97 -4.05 -7.15
CA LEU A 265 19.54 -4.35 -7.12
C LEU A 265 18.77 -3.70 -5.97
N LEU A 266 19.45 -3.14 -4.96
CA LEU A 266 18.83 -2.63 -3.73
C LEU A 266 17.77 -1.55 -3.99
N SER A 267 18.09 -0.56 -4.82
CA SER A 267 17.17 0.50 -5.22
C SER A 267 15.96 -0.06 -5.98
N ALA A 268 16.21 -0.97 -6.94
CA ALA A 268 15.16 -1.60 -7.74
C ALA A 268 14.16 -2.38 -6.88
N ILE A 269 14.61 -3.10 -5.84
CA ILE A 269 13.75 -3.83 -4.90
C ILE A 269 12.80 -2.86 -4.18
N GLY A 270 13.32 -1.75 -3.67
CA GLY A 270 12.52 -0.78 -2.93
C GLY A 270 11.48 -0.08 -3.81
N ILE A 271 11.85 0.32 -5.03
CA ILE A 271 10.93 0.93 -6.01
C ILE A 271 9.83 -0.07 -6.40
N ALA A 272 10.20 -1.31 -6.68
CA ALA A 272 9.25 -2.36 -7.02
C ALA A 272 8.29 -2.71 -5.87
N GLY A 273 8.70 -2.53 -4.61
CA GLY A 273 7.83 -2.69 -3.44
C GLY A 273 6.71 -1.65 -3.42
N MET A 274 7.03 -0.39 -3.66
CA MET A 274 6.03 0.69 -3.76
C MET A 274 5.11 0.51 -4.97
N ASP A 275 5.65 0.18 -6.16
CA ASP A 275 4.87 -0.09 -7.36
C ASP A 275 3.82 -1.19 -7.13
N ARG A 276 4.18 -2.23 -6.38
CA ARG A 276 3.22 -3.31 -6.02
C ARG A 276 2.05 -2.81 -5.18
N LEU A 277 2.27 -1.93 -4.19
CA LEU A 277 1.18 -1.35 -3.41
C LEU A 277 0.22 -0.55 -4.29
N VAL A 278 0.75 0.25 -5.21
CA VAL A 278 -0.08 1.03 -6.14
C VAL A 278 -0.91 0.11 -7.04
N GLN A 279 -0.38 -1.04 -7.47
CA GLN A 279 -1.14 -2.05 -8.23
C GLN A 279 -2.30 -2.66 -7.41
N TYR A 280 -2.25 -2.59 -6.09
CA TYR A 280 -3.33 -2.99 -5.18
C TYR A 280 -4.18 -1.79 -4.72
N ASN A 281 -4.12 -0.65 -5.43
CA ASN A 281 -4.86 0.57 -5.10
C ASN A 281 -4.53 1.12 -3.70
N VAL A 282 -3.28 0.99 -3.27
CA VAL A 282 -2.77 1.56 -2.02
C VAL A 282 -1.62 2.50 -2.33
N LEU A 283 -1.72 3.72 -1.83
CA LEU A 283 -0.67 4.72 -1.92
C LEU A 283 0.13 4.75 -0.63
N ALA A 284 1.42 4.51 -0.73
CA ALA A 284 2.34 4.73 0.37
C ALA A 284 3.04 6.07 0.19
N MET A 285 2.94 6.95 1.20
CA MET A 285 3.58 8.27 1.19
C MET A 285 5.10 8.20 1.36
N SER A 286 5.62 7.03 1.78
CA SER A 286 7.06 6.79 1.89
C SER A 286 7.41 5.30 1.80
N GLY A 287 8.61 4.99 1.32
CA GLY A 287 9.14 3.62 1.36
C GLY A 287 9.29 3.08 2.80
N ARG A 288 9.48 3.98 3.79
CA ARG A 288 9.53 3.63 5.21
C ARG A 288 8.20 3.02 5.70
N ALA A 289 7.06 3.56 5.27
CA ALA A 289 5.76 3.03 5.63
C ALA A 289 5.56 1.61 5.07
N VAL A 290 6.01 1.34 3.83
CA VAL A 290 5.96 0.01 3.22
C VAL A 290 6.78 -1.01 4.00
N GLU A 291 7.96 -0.60 4.43
CA GLU A 291 8.85 -1.45 5.22
C GLU A 291 8.27 -1.73 6.60
N ALA A 292 7.80 -0.68 7.30
CA ALA A 292 7.16 -0.81 8.59
C ALA A 292 5.93 -1.74 8.54
N ALA A 293 5.19 -1.72 7.44
CA ALA A 293 4.05 -2.63 7.25
C ALA A 293 4.44 -4.11 7.29
N GLY A 294 5.66 -4.45 6.82
CA GLY A 294 6.18 -5.80 6.90
C GLY A 294 6.47 -6.29 8.33
N ASP A 295 6.75 -5.38 9.25
CA ASP A 295 7.12 -5.66 10.63
C ASP A 295 6.00 -5.36 11.65
N VAL A 296 4.78 -5.03 11.18
CA VAL A 296 3.62 -4.78 12.04
C VAL A 296 3.34 -5.97 12.96
N ASN A 297 3.16 -5.68 14.25
CA ASN A 297 2.82 -6.65 15.29
C ASN A 297 1.37 -6.49 15.77
N THR A 298 0.84 -5.26 15.76
CA THR A 298 -0.50 -4.95 16.24
C THR A 298 -1.24 -4.12 15.21
N LEU A 299 -2.47 -4.54 14.89
CA LEU A 299 -3.39 -3.85 14.02
C LEU A 299 -4.55 -3.30 14.81
N LEU A 300 -4.78 -2.01 14.70
CA LEU A 300 -5.94 -1.31 15.24
C LEU A 300 -6.94 -1.05 14.10
N LEU A 301 -8.14 -1.58 14.24
CA LEU A 301 -9.24 -1.43 13.29
C LEU A 301 -10.31 -0.54 13.91
N ASP A 302 -10.66 0.57 13.26
CA ASP A 302 -11.87 1.27 13.66
C ASP A 302 -13.10 0.39 13.32
N LYS A 303 -14.15 0.47 14.14
CA LYS A 303 -15.38 -0.29 13.90
C LYS A 303 -16.07 0.21 12.64
N THR A 304 -16.32 1.52 12.58
CA THR A 304 -17.14 2.13 11.54
C THR A 304 -16.34 2.26 10.24
N GLY A 305 -16.92 1.82 9.13
CA GLY A 305 -16.21 1.80 7.85
C GLY A 305 -15.24 0.60 7.71
N PRO A 306 -14.18 0.49 8.52
CA PRO A 306 -13.25 -0.64 8.47
C PRO A 306 -13.86 -2.01 8.73
N SER A 307 -14.56 -2.21 9.83
CA SER A 307 -15.06 -3.53 10.25
C SER A 307 -16.52 -3.79 9.85
N THR A 308 -17.30 -2.75 9.64
CA THR A 308 -18.72 -2.81 9.29
C THR A 308 -19.04 -2.08 7.99
N LEU A 309 -20.24 -2.19 7.50
CA LEU A 309 -20.69 -1.47 6.29
C LEU A 309 -20.80 0.06 6.48
N GLY A 310 -20.52 0.55 7.69
CA GLY A 310 -20.55 1.98 8.01
C GLY A 310 -21.93 2.55 8.28
N HIS A 311 -22.98 1.73 8.16
CA HIS A 311 -24.36 2.08 8.52
C HIS A 311 -25.06 0.87 9.13
N ARG A 312 -26.03 1.16 9.99
CA ARG A 312 -26.87 0.12 10.62
C ARG A 312 -27.94 -0.34 9.65
N GLN A 313 -28.23 -1.62 9.68
CA GLN A 313 -29.30 -2.21 8.87
C GLN A 313 -30.37 -2.83 9.75
N ALA A 314 -31.63 -2.69 9.34
CA ALA A 314 -32.74 -3.36 9.98
C ALA A 314 -32.66 -4.86 9.71
N THR A 315 -32.64 -5.65 10.78
CA THR A 315 -32.51 -7.10 10.71
C THR A 315 -33.77 -7.81 11.18
N GLU A 316 -34.51 -7.19 12.10
CA GLU A 316 -35.70 -7.79 12.68
C GLU A 316 -36.70 -6.75 13.21
N PHE A 317 -37.99 -7.16 13.19
CA PHE A 317 -39.07 -6.43 13.84
C PHE A 317 -39.54 -7.21 15.07
N TYR A 318 -39.57 -6.56 16.22
CA TYR A 318 -40.09 -7.08 17.50
C TYR A 318 -41.45 -6.43 17.79
N PRO A 319 -42.58 -7.04 17.41
CA PRO A 319 -43.89 -6.46 17.63
C PRO A 319 -44.22 -6.41 19.14
N ALA A 320 -44.94 -5.37 19.56
CA ALA A 320 -45.53 -5.32 20.89
C ALA A 320 -46.55 -6.42 21.09
N PRO A 321 -46.86 -6.81 22.34
CA PRO A 321 -47.97 -7.76 22.59
C PRO A 321 -49.24 -7.29 21.90
N ASP A 322 -49.97 -8.26 21.35
CA ASP A 322 -51.25 -8.07 20.64
C ASP A 322 -51.15 -7.32 19.29
N ILE A 323 -49.92 -7.00 18.83
CA ILE A 323 -49.65 -6.42 17.52
C ILE A 323 -49.09 -7.49 16.58
N SER A 324 -49.72 -7.63 15.41
CA SER A 324 -49.15 -8.54 14.40
C SER A 324 -47.85 -7.99 13.80
N ALA A 325 -46.94 -8.91 13.46
CA ALA A 325 -45.68 -8.54 12.83
C ALA A 325 -45.87 -7.80 11.50
N GLU A 326 -46.90 -8.15 10.75
CA GLU A 326 -47.26 -7.48 9.49
C GLU A 326 -47.70 -6.04 9.71
N ARG A 327 -48.53 -5.76 10.76
CA ARG A 327 -48.97 -4.41 11.10
C ARG A 327 -47.79 -3.53 11.49
N MET A 328 -46.90 -4.06 12.32
CA MET A 328 -45.70 -3.36 12.72
C MET A 328 -44.82 -3.08 11.51
N ALA A 329 -44.54 -4.08 10.67
CA ALA A 329 -43.71 -3.92 9.46
C ALA A 329 -44.31 -2.90 8.49
N ASN A 330 -45.63 -2.89 8.34
CA ASN A 330 -46.39 -1.94 7.55
C ASN A 330 -46.17 -0.50 8.03
N ALA A 331 -46.37 -0.25 9.33
CA ALA A 331 -46.18 1.05 9.94
C ALA A 331 -44.68 1.50 9.86
N ALA A 332 -43.76 0.58 10.13
CA ALA A 332 -42.33 0.84 10.02
C ALA A 332 -41.91 1.23 8.60
N GLN A 333 -42.45 0.54 7.58
CA GLN A 333 -42.21 0.87 6.17
C GLN A 333 -42.74 2.28 5.83
N LEU A 334 -44.03 2.55 6.18
CA LEU A 334 -44.65 3.85 5.90
C LEU A 334 -43.87 5.01 6.55
N ALA A 335 -43.47 4.87 7.81
CA ALA A 335 -42.66 5.87 8.53
C ALA A 335 -41.23 6.04 7.97
N SER A 336 -40.79 5.13 7.10
CA SER A 336 -39.45 5.14 6.53
C SER A 336 -39.40 5.52 5.05
N LEU A 337 -40.56 5.73 4.37
CA LEU A 337 -40.58 6.05 2.94
C LEU A 337 -39.97 7.41 2.60
N SER A 338 -40.03 8.39 3.51
CA SER A 338 -39.37 9.69 3.36
C SER A 338 -38.03 9.82 4.09
N ASP A 339 -37.60 8.71 4.72
CA ASP A 339 -36.32 8.69 5.42
C ASP A 339 -35.23 8.20 4.48
N GLU A 340 -34.50 9.15 3.90
CA GLU A 340 -33.43 8.88 2.94
C GLU A 340 -32.14 8.33 3.59
N THR A 341 -32.11 8.20 4.91
CA THR A 341 -30.97 7.60 5.60
C THR A 341 -30.79 6.12 5.19
N PRO A 342 -29.56 5.58 5.23
CA PRO A 342 -29.33 4.15 5.00
C PRO A 342 -30.16 3.25 5.91
N GLU A 343 -30.38 3.67 7.15
CA GLU A 343 -31.22 3.00 8.14
C GLU A 343 -32.68 2.97 7.69
N GLY A 344 -33.25 4.11 7.25
CA GLY A 344 -34.59 4.20 6.72
C GLY A 344 -34.83 3.29 5.52
N ARG A 345 -33.89 3.33 4.55
CA ARG A 345 -33.92 2.45 3.38
C ARG A 345 -33.88 0.98 3.77
N SER A 346 -33.04 0.60 4.74
CA SER A 346 -32.92 -0.79 5.19
C SER A 346 -34.22 -1.33 5.81
N ILE A 347 -34.97 -0.48 6.52
CA ILE A 347 -36.28 -0.83 7.08
C ILE A 347 -37.27 -1.12 5.98
N VAL A 348 -37.30 -0.28 4.93
CA VAL A 348 -38.17 -0.49 3.76
C VAL A 348 -37.83 -1.80 3.05
N VAL A 349 -36.51 -2.08 2.88
CA VAL A 349 -36.06 -3.33 2.26
C VAL A 349 -36.46 -4.54 3.09
N LEU A 350 -36.24 -4.54 4.41
CA LEU A 350 -36.61 -5.62 5.31
C LEU A 350 -38.12 -5.90 5.26
N ALA A 351 -38.93 -4.84 5.26
CA ALA A 351 -40.40 -4.97 5.17
C ALA A 351 -40.84 -5.59 3.83
N LYS A 352 -40.21 -5.20 2.73
CA LYS A 352 -40.44 -5.77 1.39
C LYS A 352 -40.07 -7.26 1.31
N GLU A 353 -38.91 -7.62 1.82
CA GLU A 353 -38.38 -8.99 1.70
C GLU A 353 -39.09 -9.96 2.64
N LYS A 354 -39.27 -9.58 3.92
CA LYS A 354 -39.80 -10.49 4.95
C LYS A 354 -41.32 -10.57 4.99
N TYR A 355 -42.01 -9.48 4.61
CA TYR A 355 -43.48 -9.37 4.69
C TYR A 355 -44.14 -9.09 3.34
N ASN A 356 -43.39 -9.14 2.23
CA ASN A 356 -43.86 -8.94 0.86
C ASN A 356 -44.65 -7.63 0.63
N LEU A 357 -44.35 -6.59 1.39
CA LEU A 357 -44.98 -5.27 1.30
C LEU A 357 -44.44 -4.49 0.11
N ARG A 358 -45.00 -4.76 -1.10
CA ARG A 358 -44.57 -4.14 -2.38
C ARG A 358 -45.67 -3.27 -2.96
N GLY A 359 -45.29 -2.24 -3.71
CA GLY A 359 -46.16 -1.48 -4.60
C GLY A 359 -47.30 -0.75 -3.88
N ARG A 360 -46.99 0.40 -3.28
CA ARG A 360 -48.04 1.29 -2.72
C ARG A 360 -48.17 2.51 -3.60
N ASP A 361 -49.41 2.90 -3.90
CA ASP A 361 -49.67 4.21 -4.47
C ASP A 361 -49.81 5.22 -3.32
N VAL A 362 -48.71 5.93 -3.11
CA VAL A 362 -48.59 6.94 -2.04
C VAL A 362 -49.48 8.14 -2.32
N ALA A 363 -49.77 8.44 -3.58
CA ALA A 363 -50.61 9.56 -3.98
C ALA A 363 -52.08 9.34 -3.57
N GLU A 364 -52.59 8.10 -3.65
CA GLU A 364 -53.93 7.78 -3.23
C GLU A 364 -54.15 7.83 -1.70
N MET A 365 -53.04 7.74 -0.93
CA MET A 365 -53.11 7.70 0.55
C MET A 365 -53.24 9.07 1.20
N HIS A 366 -53.18 10.16 0.47
CA HIS A 366 -53.13 11.54 1.00
C HIS A 366 -52.14 11.67 2.15
N ALA A 367 -50.93 11.10 1.97
CA ALA A 367 -49.90 11.00 2.98
C ALA A 367 -49.07 12.27 3.05
N GLU A 368 -48.93 12.85 4.24
CA GLU A 368 -48.00 13.92 4.54
C GLU A 368 -46.78 13.35 5.29
N PHE A 369 -45.62 13.36 4.67
CA PHE A 369 -44.44 12.76 5.25
C PHE A 369 -43.73 13.72 6.22
N VAL A 370 -43.19 13.16 7.31
CA VAL A 370 -42.35 13.82 8.28
C VAL A 370 -40.94 13.28 8.14
N PRO A 371 -39.99 14.07 7.53
CA PRO A 371 -38.63 13.62 7.32
C PRO A 371 -37.89 13.54 8.66
N PHE A 372 -36.84 12.68 8.69
CA PHE A 372 -35.97 12.57 9.86
C PHE A 372 -35.15 13.84 10.07
N THR A 373 -35.09 14.33 11.28
CA THR A 373 -34.17 15.39 11.68
C THR A 373 -33.38 15.01 12.94
N ALA A 374 -32.15 15.50 13.06
CA ALA A 374 -31.31 15.25 14.24
C ALA A 374 -31.88 15.87 15.52
N GLN A 375 -32.73 16.90 15.40
CA GLN A 375 -33.37 17.57 16.53
C GLN A 375 -34.55 16.76 17.08
N THR A 376 -35.44 16.30 16.18
CA THR A 376 -36.61 15.51 16.58
C THR A 376 -36.27 14.05 16.84
N ARG A 377 -35.25 13.51 16.18
CA ARG A 377 -34.83 12.09 16.18
C ARG A 377 -35.98 11.15 15.83
N MET A 378 -36.89 11.62 14.99
CA MET A 378 -38.06 10.89 14.50
C MET A 378 -38.27 11.14 13.02
N SER A 379 -38.84 10.15 12.33
CA SER A 379 -39.48 10.28 11.02
C SER A 379 -40.86 9.67 11.05
N GLY A 380 -41.71 9.94 10.05
CA GLY A 380 -43.04 9.37 10.05
C GLY A 380 -43.90 9.82 8.90
N VAL A 381 -45.19 9.54 9.03
CA VAL A 381 -46.21 9.93 8.07
C VAL A 381 -47.51 10.28 8.78
N ASN A 382 -48.20 11.32 8.31
CA ASN A 382 -49.55 11.69 8.70
C ASN A 382 -50.49 11.17 7.61
N LEU A 383 -51.41 10.32 8.00
CA LEU A 383 -52.55 9.83 7.19
C LEU A 383 -53.83 10.37 7.76
N PRO A 384 -54.93 10.39 6.99
CA PRO A 384 -56.23 10.79 7.52
C PRO A 384 -56.61 9.98 8.77
N GLY A 385 -56.58 10.63 9.94
CA GLY A 385 -56.91 9.99 11.23
C GLY A 385 -55.82 9.09 11.84
N THR A 386 -54.62 8.99 11.22
CA THR A 386 -53.56 8.12 11.74
C THR A 386 -52.21 8.81 11.65
N LEU A 387 -51.51 8.91 12.78
CA LEU A 387 -50.15 9.44 12.90
C LEU A 387 -49.18 8.27 13.13
N ILE A 388 -48.27 8.02 12.21
CA ILE A 388 -47.25 6.98 12.38
C ILE A 388 -45.90 7.66 12.60
N ARG A 389 -45.19 7.24 13.63
CA ARG A 389 -43.84 7.76 13.97
C ARG A 389 -42.87 6.62 14.23
N LYS A 390 -41.66 6.82 13.81
CA LYS A 390 -40.49 5.94 14.06
C LYS A 390 -39.33 6.79 14.56
N GLY A 391 -38.65 6.37 15.59
CA GLY A 391 -37.53 7.15 16.12
C GLY A 391 -36.84 6.53 17.32
N SER A 392 -35.97 7.32 17.95
CA SER A 392 -35.31 6.92 19.19
C SER A 392 -36.33 6.70 20.31
N VAL A 393 -35.95 5.85 21.26
CA VAL A 393 -36.82 5.49 22.40
C VAL A 393 -37.39 6.72 23.12
N ASP A 394 -36.50 7.68 23.41
CA ASP A 394 -36.88 8.91 24.11
C ASP A 394 -37.77 9.84 23.28
N ALA A 395 -37.53 9.86 21.96
CA ALA A 395 -38.36 10.68 21.07
C ALA A 395 -39.79 10.13 20.94
N ILE A 396 -39.91 8.82 20.78
CA ILE A 396 -41.23 8.15 20.68
C ILE A 396 -41.92 8.12 22.04
N ALA A 397 -41.21 8.01 23.17
CA ALA A 397 -41.82 8.11 24.50
C ALA A 397 -42.47 9.50 24.69
N ARG A 398 -41.80 10.59 24.32
CA ARG A 398 -42.37 11.94 24.36
C ARG A 398 -43.57 12.10 23.41
N PHE A 399 -43.46 11.57 22.20
CA PHE A 399 -44.59 11.58 21.25
C PHE A 399 -45.84 10.88 21.82
N LEU A 400 -45.65 9.71 22.47
CA LEU A 400 -46.75 9.00 23.12
C LEU A 400 -47.34 9.76 24.30
N GLU A 401 -46.51 10.44 25.11
CA GLU A 401 -46.99 11.31 26.22
C GLU A 401 -47.82 12.48 25.69
N GLU A 402 -47.41 13.09 24.56
CA GLU A 402 -48.19 14.14 23.88
C GLU A 402 -49.54 13.62 23.35
N GLN A 403 -49.64 12.33 23.00
CA GLN A 403 -50.87 11.64 22.60
C GLN A 403 -51.63 11.07 23.80
N GLY A 404 -51.25 11.38 25.04
CA GLY A 404 -51.92 10.95 26.27
C GLY A 404 -51.69 9.49 26.67
N SER A 405 -50.60 8.89 26.21
CA SER A 405 -50.22 7.50 26.49
C SER A 405 -48.77 7.40 26.95
N ALA A 406 -48.37 6.25 27.44
CA ALA A 406 -46.99 5.99 27.87
C ALA A 406 -46.39 4.79 27.13
N LEU A 407 -45.07 4.77 27.01
CA LEU A 407 -44.38 3.62 26.42
C LEU A 407 -44.57 2.36 27.29
N PRO A 408 -45.15 1.28 26.76
CA PRO A 408 -45.46 0.05 27.53
C PRO A 408 -44.17 -0.60 28.07
N GLN A 409 -44.25 -1.19 29.29
CA GLN A 409 -43.11 -1.84 29.95
C GLN A 409 -42.52 -2.96 29.10
N LYS A 410 -43.35 -3.77 28.42
CA LYS A 410 -42.86 -4.83 27.53
C LYS A 410 -42.09 -4.31 26.33
N VAL A 411 -42.42 -3.14 25.80
CA VAL A 411 -41.65 -2.50 24.71
C VAL A 411 -40.30 -1.99 25.25
N ARG A 412 -40.25 -1.48 26.49
CA ARG A 412 -38.99 -1.12 27.16
C ARG A 412 -38.09 -2.35 27.33
N GLU A 413 -38.63 -3.50 27.72
CA GLU A 413 -37.88 -4.75 27.83
C GLU A 413 -37.32 -5.21 26.47
N GLN A 414 -38.10 -5.07 25.39
CA GLN A 414 -37.61 -5.33 24.02
C GLN A 414 -36.50 -4.38 23.60
N VAL A 415 -36.56 -3.09 23.96
CA VAL A 415 -35.51 -2.10 23.74
C VAL A 415 -34.24 -2.52 24.45
N GLU A 416 -34.31 -2.93 25.71
CA GLU A 416 -33.15 -3.41 26.47
C GLU A 416 -32.59 -4.72 25.90
N GLU A 417 -33.41 -5.59 25.40
CA GLU A 417 -33.00 -6.84 24.75
C GLU A 417 -32.22 -6.54 23.47
N VAL A 418 -32.74 -5.67 22.59
CA VAL A 418 -32.03 -5.24 21.37
C VAL A 418 -30.72 -4.59 21.71
N ALA A 419 -30.65 -3.74 22.74
CA ALA A 419 -29.42 -3.11 23.21
C ALA A 419 -28.42 -4.17 23.74
N ARG A 420 -28.87 -5.19 24.47
CA ARG A 420 -28.03 -6.32 24.94
C ARG A 420 -27.49 -7.16 23.80
N LEU A 421 -28.25 -7.29 22.70
CA LEU A 421 -27.80 -7.97 21.48
C LEU A 421 -26.84 -7.12 20.62
N GLY A 422 -26.46 -5.95 21.09
CA GLY A 422 -25.50 -5.06 20.40
C GLY A 422 -26.12 -4.24 19.27
N GLY A 423 -27.45 -4.12 19.25
CA GLY A 423 -28.16 -3.34 18.25
C GLY A 423 -28.63 -1.98 18.74
N THR A 424 -29.12 -1.18 17.79
CA THR A 424 -29.79 0.08 18.08
C THR A 424 -31.29 -0.11 17.95
N PRO A 425 -32.05 0.05 19.03
CA PRO A 425 -33.51 -0.05 18.99
C PRO A 425 -34.12 1.25 18.42
N LEU A 426 -35.03 1.12 17.45
CA LEU A 426 -35.95 2.19 17.08
C LEU A 426 -37.35 1.75 17.42
N VAL A 427 -38.12 2.64 18.06
CA VAL A 427 -39.51 2.36 18.40
C VAL A 427 -40.43 2.87 17.29
N VAL A 428 -41.49 2.11 17.00
CA VAL A 428 -42.57 2.48 16.07
C VAL A 428 -43.85 2.71 16.87
N ALA A 429 -44.51 3.83 16.62
CA ALA A 429 -45.78 4.17 17.23
C ALA A 429 -46.81 4.55 16.16
N GLU A 430 -48.07 4.24 16.43
CA GLU A 430 -49.27 4.63 15.67
C GLU A 430 -50.25 5.31 16.61
N ASN A 431 -50.49 6.60 16.43
CA ASN A 431 -51.31 7.42 17.34
C ASN A 431 -50.78 7.28 18.80
N SER A 432 -51.62 6.86 19.71
CA SER A 432 -51.31 6.65 21.13
C SER A 432 -50.78 5.24 21.46
N SER A 433 -50.47 4.41 20.46
CA SER A 433 -50.06 3.01 20.67
C SER A 433 -48.63 2.75 20.17
N ALA A 434 -47.79 2.17 21.01
CA ALA A 434 -46.50 1.64 20.57
C ALA A 434 -46.67 0.30 19.89
N LEU A 435 -46.21 0.16 18.64
CA LEU A 435 -46.36 -1.04 17.84
C LEU A 435 -45.24 -2.07 18.05
N GLY A 436 -44.05 -1.60 18.50
CA GLY A 436 -42.91 -2.49 18.73
C GLY A 436 -41.55 -1.81 18.46
N VAL A 437 -40.50 -2.63 18.37
CA VAL A 437 -39.10 -2.21 18.24
C VAL A 437 -38.50 -2.76 16.96
N ILE A 438 -37.82 -1.91 16.20
CA ILE A 438 -37.00 -2.29 15.06
C ILE A 438 -35.58 -2.54 15.58
N TYR A 439 -35.01 -3.69 15.26
CA TYR A 439 -33.63 -4.04 15.55
C TYR A 439 -32.72 -3.58 14.39
N LEU A 440 -31.98 -2.50 14.61
CA LEU A 440 -30.92 -2.09 13.72
C LEU A 440 -29.59 -2.66 14.23
N LYS A 441 -28.84 -3.30 13.33
CA LYS A 441 -27.54 -3.90 13.63
C LYS A 441 -26.46 -3.37 12.69
N ASP A 442 -25.25 -3.18 13.22
CA ASP A 442 -24.07 -2.99 12.39
C ASP A 442 -23.71 -4.33 11.74
N ILE A 443 -23.67 -4.34 10.41
CA ILE A 443 -23.33 -5.56 9.65
C ILE A 443 -21.82 -5.63 9.44
N VAL A 444 -21.22 -6.68 9.97
CA VAL A 444 -19.80 -6.98 9.74
C VAL A 444 -19.59 -7.35 8.27
N LYS A 445 -18.55 -6.80 7.65
CA LYS A 445 -18.22 -7.08 6.24
C LYS A 445 -17.95 -8.56 6.02
N GLY A 446 -18.52 -9.11 4.95
CA GLY A 446 -18.34 -10.52 4.59
C GLY A 446 -16.87 -10.88 4.37
N GLY A 447 -16.44 -12.07 4.85
CA GLY A 447 -15.07 -12.55 4.72
C GLY A 447 -14.04 -11.91 5.67
N LEU A 448 -14.43 -10.93 6.51
CA LEU A 448 -13.51 -10.27 7.44
C LEU A 448 -12.88 -11.27 8.42
N LYS A 449 -13.67 -12.19 8.97
CA LYS A 449 -13.20 -13.21 9.92
C LYS A 449 -12.07 -14.08 9.36
N ASP A 450 -12.19 -14.54 8.12
CA ASP A 450 -11.17 -15.37 7.47
C ASP A 450 -9.89 -14.56 7.20
N ARG A 451 -10.05 -13.29 6.84
CA ARG A 451 -8.93 -12.37 6.62
C ARG A 451 -8.19 -12.05 7.92
N LEU A 452 -8.90 -11.81 9.02
CA LEU A 452 -8.28 -11.61 10.33
C LEU A 452 -7.60 -12.88 10.83
N ALA A 453 -8.14 -14.07 10.54
CA ALA A 453 -7.47 -15.33 10.83
C ALA A 453 -6.12 -15.47 10.08
N ARG A 454 -6.03 -14.97 8.84
CA ARG A 454 -4.75 -14.91 8.11
C ARG A 454 -3.75 -13.96 8.77
N LEU A 455 -4.18 -12.76 9.22
CA LEU A 455 -3.30 -11.84 9.96
C LEU A 455 -2.78 -12.46 11.26
N ARG A 456 -3.63 -13.17 11.98
CA ARG A 456 -3.25 -13.92 13.19
C ARG A 456 -2.20 -15.01 12.88
N ALA A 457 -2.35 -15.73 11.76
CA ALA A 457 -1.36 -16.69 11.29
C ALA A 457 0.00 -16.05 10.95
N MET A 458 0.02 -14.76 10.62
CA MET A 458 1.23 -13.96 10.39
C MET A 458 1.83 -13.42 11.71
N GLY A 459 1.22 -13.70 12.87
CA GLY A 459 1.66 -13.22 14.19
C GLY A 459 1.17 -11.81 14.54
N ILE A 460 0.17 -11.28 13.82
CA ILE A 460 -0.38 -9.93 14.02
C ILE A 460 -1.60 -10.02 14.93
N ARG A 461 -1.57 -9.27 16.04
CA ARG A 461 -2.70 -9.10 16.96
C ARG A 461 -3.63 -8.04 16.43
N THR A 462 -4.93 -8.32 16.42
CA THR A 462 -5.97 -7.41 15.93
C THR A 462 -6.79 -6.87 17.09
N ILE A 463 -6.99 -5.55 17.14
CA ILE A 463 -7.77 -4.87 18.18
C ILE A 463 -8.79 -3.96 17.50
N MET A 464 -10.08 -4.18 17.77
CA MET A 464 -11.15 -3.30 17.30
C MET A 464 -11.30 -2.11 18.25
N ILE A 465 -11.45 -0.91 17.70
CA ILE A 465 -11.71 0.31 18.47
C ILE A 465 -13.10 0.82 18.11
N THR A 466 -13.88 1.19 19.13
CA THR A 466 -15.24 1.71 18.95
C THR A 466 -15.64 2.67 20.06
N GLY A 467 -16.49 3.63 19.73
CA GLY A 467 -17.18 4.47 20.71
C GLY A 467 -18.40 3.80 21.36
N ASP A 468 -18.77 2.57 20.94
CA ASP A 468 -19.90 1.85 21.51
C ASP A 468 -19.62 1.40 22.96
N ASN A 469 -20.69 1.06 23.67
CA ASN A 469 -20.58 0.47 25.00
C ASN A 469 -19.92 -0.93 24.95
N PRO A 470 -19.33 -1.41 26.07
CA PRO A 470 -18.59 -2.67 26.11
C PRO A 470 -19.40 -3.90 25.67
N LEU A 471 -20.71 -3.95 25.89
CA LEU A 471 -21.55 -5.08 25.51
C LEU A 471 -21.71 -5.18 23.98
N THR A 472 -22.02 -4.07 23.34
CA THR A 472 -22.12 -3.97 21.89
C THR A 472 -20.76 -4.27 21.22
N ALA A 473 -19.69 -3.67 21.76
CA ALA A 473 -18.33 -3.89 21.27
C ALA A 473 -17.92 -5.37 21.33
N ALA A 474 -18.23 -6.06 22.43
CA ALA A 474 -17.91 -7.48 22.60
C ALA A 474 -18.63 -8.39 21.58
N VAL A 475 -19.91 -8.08 21.28
CA VAL A 475 -20.67 -8.83 20.26
C VAL A 475 -20.04 -8.66 18.88
N ILE A 476 -19.80 -7.43 18.46
CA ILE A 476 -19.22 -7.12 17.14
C ILE A 476 -17.79 -7.68 17.03
N ALA A 477 -16.97 -7.55 18.08
CA ALA A 477 -15.61 -8.10 18.11
C ALA A 477 -15.56 -9.62 17.90
N ARG A 478 -16.49 -10.34 18.55
CA ARG A 478 -16.63 -11.80 18.39
C ARG A 478 -17.09 -12.17 16.98
N GLU A 479 -18.04 -11.43 16.42
CA GLU A 479 -18.57 -11.65 15.08
C GLU A 479 -17.49 -11.37 14.01
N ALA A 480 -16.76 -10.27 14.15
CA ALA A 480 -15.64 -9.90 13.28
C ALA A 480 -14.45 -10.85 13.43
N GLY A 481 -14.27 -11.48 14.60
CA GLY A 481 -13.17 -12.39 14.89
C GLY A 481 -11.85 -11.68 15.23
N VAL A 482 -11.91 -10.46 15.78
CA VAL A 482 -10.73 -9.76 16.32
C VAL A 482 -10.24 -10.39 17.63
N ASP A 483 -8.97 -10.13 18.01
CA ASP A 483 -8.38 -10.73 19.21
C ASP A 483 -8.74 -9.97 20.48
N ASP A 484 -9.03 -8.65 20.35
CA ASP A 484 -9.35 -7.77 21.47
C ASP A 484 -10.17 -6.57 21.00
N PHE A 485 -10.70 -5.78 21.90
CA PHE A 485 -11.41 -4.53 21.58
C PHE A 485 -11.23 -3.46 22.63
N LEU A 486 -11.36 -2.20 22.23
CA LEU A 486 -11.43 -1.01 23.07
C LEU A 486 -12.79 -0.34 22.85
N ALA A 487 -13.65 -0.39 23.87
CA ALA A 487 -14.98 0.22 23.87
C ALA A 487 -14.94 1.65 24.45
N GLU A 488 -15.99 2.45 24.18
CA GLU A 488 -16.15 3.84 24.65
C GLU A 488 -14.92 4.73 24.35
N ALA A 489 -14.19 4.39 23.27
CA ALA A 489 -12.92 5.00 22.95
C ALA A 489 -13.10 6.44 22.43
N LYS A 490 -12.40 7.36 23.06
CA LYS A 490 -12.21 8.74 22.60
C LYS A 490 -10.94 8.83 21.74
N PRO A 491 -10.76 9.90 20.94
CA PRO A 491 -9.55 10.06 20.12
C PRO A 491 -8.24 9.94 20.92
N LYS A 492 -8.21 10.42 22.15
CA LYS A 492 -7.07 10.30 23.04
C LYS A 492 -6.76 8.85 23.42
N ASP A 493 -7.78 8.04 23.66
CA ASP A 493 -7.62 6.65 24.09
C ASP A 493 -7.03 5.80 22.95
N LYS A 494 -7.41 6.11 21.68
CA LYS A 494 -6.81 5.52 20.48
C LYS A 494 -5.30 5.79 20.44
N MET A 495 -4.90 7.03 20.64
CA MET A 495 -3.51 7.45 20.63
C MET A 495 -2.69 6.84 21.78
N ASP A 496 -3.29 6.79 23.00
CA ASP A 496 -2.64 6.21 24.17
C ASP A 496 -2.46 4.68 24.04
N LEU A 497 -3.37 4.00 23.36
CA LEU A 497 -3.22 2.59 23.02
C LEU A 497 -2.03 2.36 22.07
N ILE A 498 -1.91 3.17 21.01
CA ILE A 498 -0.77 3.09 20.08
C ILE A 498 0.54 3.28 20.84
N LYS A 499 0.66 4.35 21.64
CA LYS A 499 1.87 4.64 22.40
C LYS A 499 2.23 3.53 23.39
N ARG A 500 1.23 2.88 24.02
CA ARG A 500 1.45 1.74 24.92
C ARG A 500 2.00 0.52 24.19
N GLU A 501 1.51 0.21 23.00
CA GLU A 501 2.04 -0.91 22.21
C GLU A 501 3.43 -0.58 21.65
N GLN A 502 3.66 0.66 21.19
CA GLN A 502 4.98 1.13 20.74
C GLN A 502 6.02 1.11 21.87
N ALA A 503 5.63 1.47 23.10
CA ALA A 503 6.52 1.39 24.29
C ALA A 503 6.95 -0.05 24.61
N LYS A 504 6.21 -1.06 24.15
CA LYS A 504 6.59 -2.49 24.24
C LYS A 504 7.50 -2.94 23.09
N GLY A 505 7.95 -2.02 22.25
CA GLY A 505 8.76 -2.31 21.06
C GLY A 505 7.97 -2.90 19.88
N LYS A 506 6.64 -2.76 19.86
CA LYS A 506 5.79 -3.26 18.78
C LYS A 506 5.51 -2.18 17.76
N LEU A 507 5.51 -2.55 16.49
CA LEU A 507 5.02 -1.69 15.41
C LEU A 507 3.51 -1.83 15.28
N VAL A 508 2.85 -0.67 15.22
CA VAL A 508 1.41 -0.55 15.22
C VAL A 508 0.91 -0.03 13.88
N ALA A 509 -0.02 -0.77 13.26
CA ALA A 509 -0.80 -0.28 12.14
C ALA A 509 -2.18 0.15 12.62
N MET A 510 -2.72 1.21 12.02
CA MET A 510 -4.08 1.68 12.27
C MET A 510 -4.79 1.99 10.95
N THR A 511 -6.07 1.66 10.86
CA THR A 511 -6.96 2.10 9.81
C THR A 511 -8.03 3.02 10.36
N GLY A 512 -8.37 4.09 9.64
CA GLY A 512 -9.40 5.03 10.04
C GLY A 512 -9.84 5.91 8.87
N ASP A 513 -11.02 6.53 9.00
CA ASP A 513 -11.62 7.39 7.97
C ASP A 513 -12.09 8.75 8.50
N GLY A 514 -12.27 8.89 9.80
CA GLY A 514 -12.77 10.10 10.44
C GLY A 514 -11.70 11.12 10.81
N THR A 515 -12.12 12.38 11.00
CA THR A 515 -11.26 13.45 11.56
C THR A 515 -10.77 13.08 12.97
N ASN A 516 -11.56 12.31 13.72
CA ASN A 516 -11.22 11.84 15.05
C ASN A 516 -10.07 10.81 15.04
N ASP A 517 -9.80 10.19 13.89
CA ASP A 517 -8.73 9.22 13.71
C ASP A 517 -7.40 9.85 13.32
N ALA A 518 -7.42 11.08 12.77
CA ALA A 518 -6.23 11.74 12.25
C ALA A 518 -5.04 11.77 13.23
N PRO A 519 -5.20 12.11 14.53
CA PRO A 519 -4.08 12.08 15.47
C PRO A 519 -3.51 10.68 15.70
N ALA A 520 -4.36 9.65 15.70
CA ALA A 520 -3.96 8.26 15.88
C ALA A 520 -3.31 7.68 14.62
N LEU A 521 -3.82 8.03 13.41
CA LEU A 521 -3.20 7.69 12.13
C LEU A 521 -1.79 8.28 12.01
N ALA A 522 -1.60 9.53 12.43
CA ALA A 522 -0.28 10.18 12.44
C ALA A 522 0.70 9.55 13.43
N GLN A 523 0.20 9.05 14.57
CA GLN A 523 1.01 8.41 15.62
C GLN A 523 1.41 6.98 15.24
N ALA A 524 0.59 6.26 14.48
CA ALA A 524 0.84 4.88 14.10
C ALA A 524 2.08 4.75 13.19
N ASP A 525 2.81 3.64 13.29
CA ASP A 525 3.92 3.34 12.38
C ASP A 525 3.43 3.16 10.95
N VAL A 526 2.22 2.59 10.79
CA VAL A 526 1.50 2.46 9.54
C VAL A 526 0.07 2.99 9.75
N GLY A 527 -0.17 4.24 9.35
CA GLY A 527 -1.49 4.85 9.35
C GLY A 527 -2.13 4.77 7.97
N VAL A 528 -3.18 3.96 7.82
CA VAL A 528 -3.89 3.78 6.55
C VAL A 528 -5.21 4.55 6.58
N ALA A 529 -5.27 5.66 5.88
CA ALA A 529 -6.51 6.41 5.69
C ALA A 529 -7.34 5.81 4.55
N MET A 530 -8.66 5.79 4.73
CA MET A 530 -9.57 5.40 3.66
C MET A 530 -9.77 6.55 2.68
N ASN A 531 -9.90 6.27 1.38
CA ASN A 531 -10.19 7.32 0.39
C ASN A 531 -11.57 7.95 0.60
N SER A 532 -12.53 7.20 1.12
CA SER A 532 -13.85 7.73 1.52
C SER A 532 -13.81 8.66 2.73
N GLY A 533 -12.71 8.66 3.48
CA GLY A 533 -12.56 9.41 4.71
C GLY A 533 -12.30 10.89 4.51
N THR A 534 -12.20 11.61 5.63
CA THR A 534 -11.98 13.06 5.66
C THR A 534 -10.59 13.44 5.13
N GLN A 535 -10.45 14.68 4.66
CA GLN A 535 -9.17 15.22 4.22
C GLN A 535 -8.11 15.17 5.35
N ALA A 536 -8.52 15.46 6.58
CA ALA A 536 -7.64 15.39 7.75
C ALA A 536 -7.08 13.97 7.98
N ALA A 537 -7.90 12.94 7.81
CA ALA A 537 -7.46 11.55 7.91
C ALA A 537 -6.46 11.18 6.80
N LYS A 538 -6.74 11.59 5.54
CA LYS A 538 -5.85 11.34 4.40
C LYS A 538 -4.49 12.03 4.54
N GLU A 539 -4.44 13.21 5.13
CA GLU A 539 -3.19 13.95 5.37
C GLU A 539 -2.39 13.42 6.55
N ALA A 540 -3.08 12.88 7.55
CA ALA A 540 -2.45 12.32 8.74
C ALA A 540 -1.87 10.92 8.50
N GLY A 541 -2.50 10.11 7.63
CA GLY A 541 -2.04 8.77 7.28
C GLY A 541 -0.76 8.80 6.46
N ASN A 542 0.10 7.81 6.64
CA ASN A 542 1.27 7.61 5.79
C ASN A 542 1.00 6.63 4.63
N MET A 543 -0.22 6.10 4.56
CA MET A 543 -0.78 5.35 3.44
C MET A 543 -2.23 5.75 3.20
N VAL A 544 -2.71 5.63 1.96
CA VAL A 544 -4.12 5.81 1.59
C VAL A 544 -4.60 4.59 0.82
N ASP A 545 -5.66 3.98 1.31
CA ASP A 545 -6.37 2.90 0.61
C ASP A 545 -7.44 3.52 -0.31
N LEU A 546 -7.24 3.41 -1.62
CA LEU A 546 -8.10 4.01 -2.64
C LEU A 546 -9.46 3.30 -2.74
N ASP A 547 -9.53 2.02 -2.44
CA ASP A 547 -10.75 1.22 -2.48
C ASP A 547 -11.60 1.39 -1.21
N SER A 548 -11.10 2.11 -0.21
CA SER A 548 -11.73 2.22 1.12
C SER A 548 -12.10 0.85 1.71
N ASN A 549 -11.24 -0.13 1.46
CA ASN A 549 -11.44 -1.50 1.93
C ASN A 549 -10.44 -1.81 3.07
N PRO A 550 -10.86 -1.81 4.31
CA PRO A 550 -9.96 -1.97 5.47
C PRO A 550 -9.22 -3.31 5.48
N THR A 551 -9.71 -4.28 4.75
CA THR A 551 -9.03 -5.57 4.61
C THR A 551 -7.80 -5.50 3.68
N LYS A 552 -7.60 -4.38 2.97
CA LYS A 552 -6.37 -4.08 2.20
C LYS A 552 -5.12 -4.07 3.06
N LEU A 553 -5.26 -3.87 4.35
CA LEU A 553 -4.12 -3.93 5.25
C LEU A 553 -3.44 -5.30 5.24
N ILE A 554 -4.16 -6.37 4.91
CA ILE A 554 -3.56 -7.71 4.72
C ILE A 554 -2.59 -7.67 3.55
N GLU A 555 -3.04 -7.15 2.41
CA GLU A 555 -2.22 -7.02 1.21
C GLU A 555 -1.03 -6.07 1.47
N ILE A 556 -1.24 -4.99 2.21
CA ILE A 556 -0.18 -4.05 2.62
C ILE A 556 0.89 -4.77 3.43
N VAL A 557 0.48 -5.54 4.44
CA VAL A 557 1.40 -6.32 5.28
C VAL A 557 2.10 -7.42 4.48
N GLU A 558 1.37 -8.15 3.65
CA GLU A 558 1.94 -9.19 2.78
C GLU A 558 3.01 -8.62 1.83
N ILE A 559 2.75 -7.46 1.23
CA ILE A 559 3.70 -6.76 0.34
C ILE A 559 4.91 -6.26 1.13
N GLY A 560 4.69 -5.69 2.32
CA GLY A 560 5.78 -5.27 3.22
C GLY A 560 6.67 -6.45 3.63
N LYS A 561 6.08 -7.56 4.06
CA LYS A 561 6.81 -8.82 4.37
C LYS A 561 7.54 -9.36 3.14
N GLN A 562 6.90 -9.36 1.99
CA GLN A 562 7.52 -9.77 0.73
C GLN A 562 8.73 -8.88 0.37
N LEU A 563 8.64 -7.57 0.60
CA LEU A 563 9.74 -6.62 0.38
C LEU A 563 10.93 -6.96 1.26
N LEU A 564 10.71 -7.15 2.57
CA LEU A 564 11.74 -7.50 3.55
C LEU A 564 12.37 -8.85 3.20
N MET A 565 11.56 -9.87 2.90
CA MET A 565 12.05 -11.19 2.49
C MET A 565 12.86 -11.13 1.20
N THR A 566 12.42 -10.37 0.20
CA THR A 566 13.15 -10.23 -1.07
C THR A 566 14.53 -9.62 -0.86
N ARG A 567 14.58 -8.58 -0.03
CA ARG A 567 15.84 -7.93 0.34
C ARG A 567 16.77 -8.88 1.08
N GLY A 568 16.24 -9.60 2.07
CA GLY A 568 16.99 -10.61 2.82
C GLY A 568 17.50 -11.75 1.94
N ALA A 569 16.65 -12.29 1.06
CA ALA A 569 16.98 -13.36 0.13
C ALA A 569 18.10 -12.95 -0.84
N LEU A 570 18.00 -11.77 -1.46
CA LEU A 570 19.00 -11.29 -2.40
C LEU A 570 20.31 -10.90 -1.71
N THR A 571 20.25 -10.38 -0.47
CA THR A 571 21.46 -10.13 0.33
C THR A 571 22.17 -11.42 0.69
N THR A 572 21.43 -12.44 1.16
CA THR A 572 21.97 -13.77 1.47
C THR A 572 22.61 -14.40 0.23
N PHE A 573 21.90 -14.34 -0.91
CA PHE A 573 22.40 -14.86 -2.18
C PHE A 573 23.68 -14.12 -2.60
N SER A 574 23.72 -12.79 -2.53
CA SER A 574 24.87 -11.96 -2.93
C SER A 574 26.13 -12.33 -2.14
N ILE A 575 26.02 -12.38 -0.81
CA ILE A 575 27.15 -12.74 0.07
C ILE A 575 27.62 -14.18 -0.22
N SER A 576 26.68 -15.12 -0.36
CA SER A 576 27.01 -16.52 -0.64
C SER A 576 27.63 -16.72 -2.02
N ASN A 577 27.15 -15.96 -3.02
CA ASN A 577 27.64 -15.98 -4.40
C ASN A 577 29.12 -15.51 -4.49
N ASP A 578 29.51 -14.55 -3.67
CA ASP A 578 30.87 -14.02 -3.71
C ASP A 578 31.90 -15.05 -3.24
N VAL A 579 31.52 -16.00 -2.39
CA VAL A 579 32.42 -17.07 -1.90
C VAL A 579 33.01 -17.90 -3.06
N ALA A 580 32.19 -18.28 -4.03
CA ALA A 580 32.66 -19.10 -5.16
C ALA A 580 33.72 -18.40 -6.01
N LYS A 581 33.66 -17.09 -6.11
CA LYS A 581 34.61 -16.28 -6.89
C LYS A 581 36.02 -16.30 -6.31
N TYR A 582 36.15 -16.46 -4.98
CA TYR A 582 37.45 -16.64 -4.32
C TYR A 582 38.15 -17.91 -4.78
N PHE A 583 37.39 -19.00 -4.94
CA PHE A 583 37.91 -20.29 -5.44
C PHE A 583 38.24 -20.25 -6.94
N ALA A 584 37.79 -19.24 -7.70
CA ALA A 584 38.19 -19.00 -9.07
C ALA A 584 39.46 -18.14 -9.16
N ILE A 585 39.43 -16.96 -8.49
CA ILE A 585 40.39 -15.91 -8.74
C ILE A 585 41.70 -16.12 -7.95
N ILE A 586 41.63 -16.52 -6.67
CA ILE A 586 42.82 -16.68 -5.84
C ILE A 586 43.79 -17.74 -6.41
N PRO A 587 43.37 -18.96 -6.78
CA PRO A 587 44.25 -19.91 -7.45
C PRO A 587 44.80 -19.37 -8.77
N ALA A 588 43.97 -18.70 -9.58
CA ALA A 588 44.38 -18.10 -10.83
C ALA A 588 45.51 -17.10 -10.69
N MET A 589 45.49 -16.28 -9.63
CA MET A 589 46.49 -15.26 -9.33
C MET A 589 47.83 -15.86 -8.83
N PHE A 590 47.80 -16.89 -8.00
CA PHE A 590 48.93 -17.27 -7.18
C PHE A 590 49.39 -18.73 -7.32
N ALA A 591 48.63 -19.64 -7.94
CA ALA A 591 49.01 -21.04 -8.06
C ALA A 591 50.24 -21.28 -8.90
N GLY A 592 50.58 -20.37 -9.81
CA GLY A 592 51.84 -20.42 -10.58
C GLY A 592 53.10 -20.27 -9.73
N VAL A 593 53.02 -19.50 -8.64
CA VAL A 593 54.14 -19.30 -7.69
C VAL A 593 53.97 -20.20 -6.46
N PHE A 594 52.74 -20.42 -6.02
CA PHE A 594 52.41 -21.27 -4.88
C PHE A 594 51.53 -22.45 -5.31
N PRO A 595 52.09 -23.56 -5.81
CA PRO A 595 51.32 -24.70 -6.34
C PRO A 595 50.32 -25.31 -5.39
N VAL A 596 50.53 -25.18 -4.08
CA VAL A 596 49.63 -25.65 -3.02
C VAL A 596 48.26 -25.00 -3.15
N LEU A 597 48.13 -23.78 -3.66
CA LEU A 597 46.88 -23.06 -3.88
C LEU A 597 46.01 -23.70 -4.99
N ASN A 598 46.56 -24.60 -5.81
CA ASN A 598 45.75 -25.38 -6.73
C ASN A 598 44.67 -26.23 -6.04
N ALA A 599 44.91 -26.57 -4.76
CA ALA A 599 43.86 -27.24 -3.96
C ALA A 599 42.57 -26.42 -3.84
N LEU A 600 42.67 -25.12 -3.95
CA LEU A 600 41.49 -24.20 -3.98
C LEU A 600 40.80 -24.16 -5.33
N ASN A 601 41.41 -24.64 -6.44
CA ASN A 601 40.76 -24.72 -7.75
C ASN A 601 39.78 -25.90 -7.82
N ILE A 602 38.78 -25.87 -6.95
CA ILE A 602 37.74 -26.92 -6.83
C ILE A 602 36.99 -27.11 -8.14
N MET A 603 36.75 -26.02 -8.88
CA MET A 603 36.07 -26.01 -10.18
C MET A 603 36.94 -26.55 -11.30
N ARG A 604 38.24 -26.77 -11.09
CA ARG A 604 39.20 -27.20 -12.11
C ARG A 604 39.14 -26.32 -13.36
N LEU A 605 39.27 -25.00 -13.16
CA LEU A 605 39.28 -23.99 -14.24
C LEU A 605 40.54 -24.16 -15.07
N ALA A 606 40.42 -23.97 -16.40
CA ALA A 606 41.42 -24.42 -17.35
C ALA A 606 42.69 -23.55 -17.36
N THR A 607 42.52 -22.23 -17.36
CA THR A 607 43.65 -21.25 -17.38
C THR A 607 43.42 -20.13 -16.36
N PRO A 608 44.43 -19.44 -15.87
CA PRO A 608 44.26 -18.27 -15.02
C PRO A 608 43.40 -17.19 -15.68
N GLN A 609 43.53 -16.95 -16.98
CA GLN A 609 42.76 -15.98 -17.72
C GLN A 609 41.32 -16.34 -17.82
N SER A 610 41.01 -17.61 -18.19
CA SER A 610 39.63 -18.08 -18.28
C SER A 610 38.97 -18.10 -16.92
N ALA A 611 39.68 -18.40 -15.84
CA ALA A 611 39.14 -18.40 -14.46
C ALA A 611 38.73 -16.99 -14.01
N ILE A 612 39.56 -15.98 -14.20
CA ILE A 612 39.25 -14.60 -13.84
C ILE A 612 38.13 -14.07 -14.70
N LEU A 613 38.19 -14.30 -16.02
CA LEU A 613 37.20 -13.80 -16.95
C LEU A 613 35.82 -14.45 -16.72
N SER A 614 35.76 -15.77 -16.47
CA SER A 614 34.51 -16.47 -16.18
C SER A 614 33.86 -15.98 -14.87
N ALA A 615 34.65 -15.63 -13.85
CA ALA A 615 34.14 -15.05 -12.61
C ALA A 615 33.55 -13.65 -12.85
N VAL A 616 34.20 -12.79 -13.65
CA VAL A 616 33.71 -11.44 -13.98
C VAL A 616 32.45 -11.52 -14.85
N ILE A 617 32.43 -12.39 -15.86
CA ILE A 617 31.25 -12.62 -16.71
C ILE A 617 30.07 -13.09 -15.88
N PHE A 618 30.31 -14.11 -15.04
CA PHE A 618 29.24 -14.62 -14.15
C PHE A 618 28.70 -13.52 -13.25
N ASN A 619 29.57 -12.66 -12.70
CA ASN A 619 29.17 -11.53 -11.85
C ASN A 619 28.23 -10.54 -12.57
N ALA A 620 28.47 -10.27 -13.85
CA ALA A 620 27.59 -9.43 -14.66
C ALA A 620 26.24 -10.13 -14.98
N LEU A 621 26.30 -11.39 -15.41
CA LEU A 621 25.12 -12.14 -15.85
C LEU A 621 24.16 -12.48 -14.71
N ILE A 622 24.68 -12.70 -13.50
CA ILE A 622 23.83 -13.02 -12.34
C ILE A 622 22.94 -11.83 -11.92
N ILE A 623 23.43 -10.59 -12.11
CA ILE A 623 22.62 -9.39 -11.88
C ILE A 623 21.39 -9.42 -12.79
N VAL A 624 21.57 -9.70 -14.09
CA VAL A 624 20.48 -9.79 -15.07
C VAL A 624 19.50 -10.90 -14.70
N ALA A 625 20.03 -12.07 -14.33
CA ALA A 625 19.20 -13.23 -13.93
C ALA A 625 18.33 -12.95 -12.69
N LEU A 626 18.77 -12.06 -11.79
CA LEU A 626 18.08 -11.71 -10.57
C LEU A 626 17.13 -10.50 -10.70
N ILE A 627 17.17 -9.75 -11.81
CA ILE A 627 16.24 -8.63 -12.06
C ILE A 627 14.77 -9.07 -11.91
N PRO A 628 14.30 -10.19 -12.53
CA PRO A 628 12.92 -10.62 -12.34
C PRO A 628 12.55 -10.89 -10.89
N LEU A 629 13.49 -11.44 -10.11
CA LEU A 629 13.27 -11.71 -8.69
C LEU A 629 13.23 -10.42 -7.87
N ALA A 630 14.09 -9.44 -8.17
CA ALA A 630 14.08 -8.12 -7.54
C ALA A 630 12.76 -7.37 -7.81
N LEU A 631 12.26 -7.41 -9.05
CA LEU A 631 11.05 -6.70 -9.44
C LEU A 631 9.75 -7.39 -9.01
N LYS A 632 9.66 -8.73 -9.07
CA LYS A 632 8.48 -9.50 -8.64
C LYS A 632 8.43 -9.71 -7.13
N GLY A 633 9.59 -9.77 -6.50
CA GLY A 633 9.76 -10.21 -5.13
C GLY A 633 9.70 -11.74 -4.97
N VAL A 634 10.25 -12.20 -3.86
CA VAL A 634 10.16 -13.59 -3.40
C VAL A 634 8.72 -13.87 -2.97
N LYS A 635 8.17 -15.02 -3.32
CA LYS A 635 6.80 -15.39 -2.89
C LYS A 635 6.76 -15.45 -1.37
N TYR A 636 5.88 -14.65 -0.77
CA TYR A 636 5.58 -14.73 0.64
C TYR A 636 4.54 -15.82 0.91
N GLU A 637 4.79 -16.65 1.92
CA GLU A 637 3.84 -17.61 2.49
C GLU A 637 3.77 -17.37 4.00
N PRO A 638 2.57 -17.27 4.60
CA PRO A 638 2.44 -17.04 6.04
C PRO A 638 2.90 -18.28 6.81
N LYS A 639 4.16 -18.27 7.23
CA LYS A 639 4.83 -19.32 8.01
C LYS A 639 5.57 -18.66 9.19
N ALA A 640 5.93 -19.47 10.19
CA ALA A 640 6.71 -19.00 11.32
C ALA A 640 8.09 -18.47 10.87
N ALA A 641 8.60 -17.46 11.56
CA ALA A 641 9.81 -16.74 11.17
C ALA A 641 11.05 -17.63 11.06
N ASP A 642 11.19 -18.62 11.94
CA ASP A 642 12.27 -19.62 11.94
C ASP A 642 12.25 -20.49 10.68
N ILE A 643 11.06 -20.90 10.22
CA ILE A 643 10.88 -21.68 8.98
C ILE A 643 11.25 -20.83 7.77
N LEU A 644 10.81 -19.56 7.75
CA LEU A 644 11.14 -18.64 6.66
C LEU A 644 12.64 -18.40 6.59
N LEU A 645 13.29 -18.14 7.72
CA LEU A 645 14.73 -17.95 7.80
C LEU A 645 15.50 -19.20 7.32
N ARG A 646 15.12 -20.38 7.81
CA ARG A 646 15.74 -21.65 7.37
C ARG A 646 15.60 -21.86 5.88
N ASN A 647 14.40 -21.65 5.32
CA ASN A 647 14.17 -21.80 3.89
C ASN A 647 14.98 -20.78 3.07
N ASN A 648 15.08 -19.54 3.55
CA ASN A 648 15.90 -18.50 2.92
C ASN A 648 17.38 -18.90 2.91
N LEU A 649 17.95 -19.36 4.03
CA LEU A 649 19.32 -19.82 4.12
C LEU A 649 19.58 -21.05 3.23
N LEU A 650 18.65 -21.99 3.16
CA LEU A 650 18.79 -23.16 2.29
C LEU A 650 18.71 -22.79 0.81
N VAL A 651 17.71 -22.02 0.39
CA VAL A 651 17.50 -21.72 -1.03
C VAL A 651 18.51 -20.70 -1.53
N TYR A 652 18.65 -19.57 -0.83
CA TYR A 652 19.50 -18.45 -1.27
C TYR A 652 20.91 -18.50 -0.73
N GLY A 653 21.15 -19.09 0.44
CA GLY A 653 22.49 -19.32 1.00
C GLY A 653 23.20 -20.47 0.29
N VAL A 654 22.68 -21.67 0.45
CA VAL A 654 23.28 -22.87 -0.19
C VAL A 654 23.19 -22.80 -1.70
N GLY A 655 22.04 -22.39 -2.25
CA GLY A 655 21.86 -22.16 -3.70
C GLY A 655 22.81 -21.07 -4.20
N GLY A 656 23.00 -19.98 -3.42
CA GLY A 656 23.95 -18.90 -3.72
C GLY A 656 25.41 -19.39 -3.76
N ILE A 657 25.78 -20.42 -3.03
CA ILE A 657 27.09 -21.08 -3.13
C ILE A 657 27.16 -21.96 -4.38
N ILE A 658 26.20 -22.86 -4.59
CA ILE A 658 26.25 -23.90 -5.64
C ILE A 658 26.15 -23.31 -7.04
N VAL A 659 25.20 -22.37 -7.28
CA VAL A 659 24.93 -21.81 -8.60
C VAL A 659 26.17 -21.14 -9.24
N PRO A 660 26.98 -20.34 -8.52
CA PRO A 660 28.19 -19.77 -9.08
C PRO A 660 29.27 -20.80 -9.43
N PHE A 661 29.44 -21.86 -8.62
CA PHE A 661 30.38 -22.94 -8.96
C PHE A 661 30.05 -23.57 -10.32
N ILE A 662 28.77 -23.83 -10.57
CA ILE A 662 28.29 -24.39 -11.82
C ILE A 662 28.41 -23.36 -12.94
N GLY A 663 27.97 -22.13 -12.69
CA GLY A 663 27.92 -21.06 -13.71
C GLY A 663 29.31 -20.62 -14.16
N ILE A 664 30.22 -20.39 -13.21
CA ILE A 664 31.62 -20.03 -13.53
C ILE A 664 32.27 -21.16 -14.32
N LYS A 665 32.09 -22.44 -13.92
CA LYS A 665 32.60 -23.57 -14.68
C LYS A 665 32.04 -23.67 -16.08
N ALA A 666 30.75 -23.49 -16.27
CA ALA A 666 30.11 -23.49 -17.59
C ALA A 666 30.66 -22.39 -18.49
N ILE A 667 30.88 -21.19 -17.95
CA ILE A 667 31.47 -20.06 -18.71
C ILE A 667 32.94 -20.36 -19.03
N ASP A 668 33.73 -20.90 -18.10
CA ASP A 668 35.11 -21.33 -18.33
C ASP A 668 35.20 -22.32 -19.50
N MET A 669 34.36 -23.34 -19.51
CA MET A 669 34.29 -24.30 -20.61
C MET A 669 33.93 -23.66 -21.95
N PHE A 670 32.98 -22.71 -21.95
CA PHE A 670 32.60 -21.96 -23.15
C PHE A 670 33.75 -21.11 -23.68
N LEU A 671 34.47 -20.38 -22.80
CA LEU A 671 35.60 -19.55 -23.17
C LEU A 671 36.74 -20.36 -23.79
N VAL A 672 37.04 -21.53 -23.19
CA VAL A 672 38.09 -22.42 -23.67
C VAL A 672 37.69 -23.03 -25.04
N LEU A 673 36.43 -23.46 -25.18
CA LEU A 673 35.93 -24.05 -26.42
C LEU A 673 35.94 -23.05 -27.59
N THR A 674 35.67 -21.78 -27.32
CA THR A 674 35.63 -20.70 -28.31
C THR A 674 36.99 -20.02 -28.52
N HIS A 675 38.03 -20.44 -27.80
CA HIS A 675 39.38 -19.83 -27.83
C HIS A 675 39.36 -18.31 -27.50
N LEU A 676 38.43 -17.91 -26.64
CA LEU A 676 38.29 -16.51 -26.18
C LEU A 676 39.16 -16.19 -24.95
N ALA A 677 39.70 -17.21 -24.26
CA ALA A 677 40.56 -17.06 -23.07
C ALA A 677 41.63 -18.18 -23.01
#